data_03c587eb61522bd402a599029b1ab026
#
_entry.id   03c587eb61522bd402a599029b1ab026
#
_cell.length_a   1.000
_cell.length_b   1.000
_cell.length_c   1.000
_cell.angle_alpha   90.00
_cell.angle_beta   90.00
_cell.angle_gamma   90.00
#
_symmetry.space_group_name_H-M   'P 1'
#
loop_
_entity.id
_entity.type
_entity.pdbx_description
1 polymer ?
#
loop_
_entity_poly.entity_id
_entity_poly.type
_entity_poly.pdbx_seq_one_letter_code
_entity_poly.pdbx_strand_id
1 'polypeptide(L)'
;MDRISGYSQVSEIIPFDYSQPFMLFPVRHHSPVCSWQLIRAIKEYQPDVILIEGPENANDMIGVLTDERTKLPAAFYYYYKDRKKFISDEAEDYKCYYPFIYASPEYNALKTAAAMDIEARFIDLPYSEILITTAENKGLRSNKDKHSYTDDSRLIYSKFCKKLCEKTDLRTFEEFWEKYFEIEGLRLSVQDFVQQMYTYCIITRNDETEDDLVADGTLARENHMALRIKEALKDNKKVLAVTGGFHSLGLYELLKSDNIQKEKLHKLSQKDEGCFPVAYSYEAADALSGYASGIQRPYFYDCVMNKLIHCDDPAGVYSDTVLDLLIGTVRACDKHDIPVSMADASAAQSMMSGLAALRGCHECGLYELEDAITSSFIKGEKTISSALPIDLMHKLATGDKTGHIGDINHVPPLIADFEEQCKRFRLKIKTVTPNKTEVSLFTTANGMELSRFFHRMVFLGTDFAQRTKGPDLHRRKDRSRVREEWVYKKVPATDVALIDHTADGFTIEEACRTCASRTLRHEKHCDVAAHILVDCFQMGLELSDNDKACAENILNSDGDFFSVGRGLRHFITLMELQQLYNTEFSAAENCAKRCMTRIITALPDMASVKDDHIAECAAIMYTMQKAVTDGFREYRQDYENALLSLCGKSDKDPFVYGTALGILYAFDPHRRKLAEQAMSSYLKGDRNVQIQGAEFLHGLFNAARDIIMTDDSFIRMTDTLICGLDYDDFIEILPSMKLAFSCFTPYEIQQTATAVAKLYDADSTELLVEKPMNERLYSFGREIDKEIVKLLSEEEKP
;
A
#
# COMPACT_ATOMS: atom_id res chain seq x y z
N MET A 1 -40.85 -20.10 -15.13
CA MET A 1 -41.65 -20.40 -13.90
C MET A 1 -41.83 -21.89 -13.67
N ASP A 2 -41.43 -22.75 -14.59
CA ASP A 2 -41.70 -24.20 -14.53
C ASP A 2 -40.59 -25.09 -13.96
N ARG A 3 -39.50 -24.49 -13.46
CA ARG A 3 -38.40 -25.25 -12.78
C ARG A 3 -38.54 -25.34 -11.24
N ILE A 4 -39.52 -24.71 -10.64
CA ILE A 4 -39.69 -24.63 -9.18
C ILE A 4 -40.59 -25.74 -8.59
N SER A 5 -41.27 -26.56 -9.43
CA SER A 5 -42.19 -27.60 -8.94
C SER A 5 -41.57 -28.91 -8.51
N GLY A 6 -40.24 -29.02 -8.47
CA GLY A 6 -39.51 -30.25 -8.17
C GLY A 6 -38.77 -30.33 -6.81
N TYR A 7 -38.91 -29.34 -5.94
CA TYR A 7 -38.14 -29.32 -4.66
C TYR A 7 -38.71 -30.21 -3.53
N SER A 8 -39.19 -31.39 -3.84
CA SER A 8 -39.76 -32.21 -2.79
C SER A 8 -38.74 -32.96 -1.93
N GLN A 9 -37.47 -33.09 -2.32
CA GLN A 9 -36.40 -33.63 -1.43
C GLN A 9 -35.02 -33.37 -2.00
N VAL A 10 -34.28 -32.39 -1.48
CA VAL A 10 -32.89 -32.10 -1.82
C VAL A 10 -31.96 -33.29 -1.50
N SER A 11 -32.33 -34.15 -0.53
CA SER A 11 -31.62 -35.41 -0.21
C SER A 11 -31.60 -36.42 -1.35
N GLU A 12 -32.50 -36.30 -2.34
CA GLU A 12 -32.48 -37.13 -3.54
C GLU A 12 -31.57 -36.57 -4.66
N ILE A 13 -31.14 -35.31 -4.57
CA ILE A 13 -30.30 -34.65 -5.59
C ILE A 13 -28.84 -35.08 -5.39
N ILE A 14 -28.27 -34.89 -4.20
CA ILE A 14 -26.92 -35.33 -3.85
C ILE A 14 -27.01 -36.18 -2.56
N PRO A 15 -26.91 -37.51 -2.64
CA PRO A 15 -26.99 -38.35 -1.48
C PRO A 15 -25.71 -38.26 -0.65
N PHE A 16 -25.84 -38.15 0.68
CA PHE A 16 -24.75 -38.29 1.63
C PHE A 16 -24.94 -39.60 2.43
N ASP A 17 -24.32 -40.68 1.94
CA ASP A 17 -24.48 -42.00 2.49
C ASP A 17 -23.12 -42.73 2.58
N TYR A 18 -22.72 -43.09 3.77
CA TYR A 18 -21.42 -43.73 4.05
C TYR A 18 -21.27 -45.13 3.41
N SER A 19 -22.32 -45.71 2.90
CA SER A 19 -22.26 -46.98 2.14
C SER A 19 -21.77 -46.80 0.69
N GLN A 20 -21.79 -45.57 0.18
CA GLN A 20 -21.38 -45.26 -1.19
C GLN A 20 -19.85 -45.23 -1.32
N PRO A 21 -19.30 -45.65 -2.49
CA PRO A 21 -17.85 -45.56 -2.75
C PRO A 21 -17.36 -44.12 -2.97
N PHE A 22 -18.26 -43.17 -3.15
CA PHE A 22 -17.95 -41.78 -3.40
C PHE A 22 -18.86 -40.85 -2.59
N MET A 23 -18.25 -39.86 -1.97
CA MET A 23 -18.96 -38.81 -1.27
C MET A 23 -18.36 -37.43 -1.59
N LEU A 24 -19.22 -36.42 -1.75
CA LEU A 24 -18.85 -35.02 -1.78
C LEU A 24 -19.07 -34.41 -0.38
N PHE A 25 -18.15 -33.60 0.06
CA PHE A 25 -18.33 -32.77 1.26
C PHE A 25 -18.22 -31.28 0.86
N PRO A 26 -19.34 -30.55 0.85
CA PRO A 26 -19.37 -29.14 0.50
C PRO A 26 -18.80 -28.32 1.66
N VAL A 27 -17.84 -27.43 1.37
CA VAL A 27 -17.30 -26.53 2.40
C VAL A 27 -17.58 -25.08 2.07
N ARG A 28 -17.65 -24.25 3.10
CA ARG A 28 -17.34 -22.85 3.06
C ARG A 28 -15.90 -22.68 3.54
N HIS A 29 -15.10 -21.99 2.77
CA HIS A 29 -13.70 -21.76 3.11
C HIS A 29 -13.57 -21.06 4.46
N HIS A 30 -12.60 -21.50 5.28
CA HIS A 30 -12.27 -20.97 6.59
C HIS A 30 -13.38 -21.02 7.66
N SER A 31 -14.40 -21.85 7.47
CA SER A 31 -15.43 -22.10 8.46
C SER A 31 -14.97 -23.14 9.50
N PRO A 32 -14.89 -22.81 10.80
CA PRO A 32 -14.49 -23.75 11.85
C PRO A 32 -15.47 -24.92 11.98
N VAL A 33 -16.76 -24.66 11.81
CA VAL A 33 -17.76 -25.73 11.95
C VAL A 33 -17.79 -26.65 10.73
N CYS A 34 -17.60 -26.11 9.50
CA CYS A 34 -17.33 -26.97 8.33
C CYS A 34 -16.12 -27.88 8.58
N SER A 35 -15.03 -27.32 9.11
CA SER A 35 -13.81 -28.08 9.44
C SER A 35 -14.07 -29.18 10.49
N TRP A 36 -14.77 -28.83 11.56
CA TRP A 36 -15.09 -29.76 12.62
C TRP A 36 -16.02 -30.90 12.13
N GLN A 37 -17.06 -30.60 11.35
CA GLN A 37 -17.94 -31.57 10.73
C GLN A 37 -17.20 -32.46 9.70
N LEU A 38 -16.28 -31.86 8.93
CA LEU A 38 -15.43 -32.60 7.98
C LEU A 38 -14.52 -33.60 8.68
N ILE A 39 -13.88 -33.22 9.79
CA ILE A 39 -13.05 -34.16 10.60
C ILE A 39 -13.91 -35.35 11.08
N ARG A 40 -15.14 -35.09 11.53
CA ARG A 40 -16.07 -36.14 11.91
C ARG A 40 -16.44 -37.04 10.71
N ALA A 41 -16.77 -36.46 9.57
CA ALA A 41 -17.07 -37.17 8.35
C ALA A 41 -15.92 -38.10 7.90
N ILE A 42 -14.67 -37.59 7.92
CA ILE A 42 -13.48 -38.38 7.58
C ILE A 42 -13.35 -39.61 8.54
N LYS A 43 -13.50 -39.36 9.85
CA LYS A 43 -13.40 -40.42 10.88
C LYS A 43 -14.52 -41.48 10.76
N GLU A 44 -15.73 -41.06 10.40
CA GLU A 44 -16.89 -41.97 10.26
C GLU A 44 -16.88 -42.73 8.92
N TYR A 45 -16.56 -42.04 7.82
CA TYR A 45 -16.54 -42.62 6.47
C TYR A 45 -15.31 -43.49 6.19
N GLN A 46 -14.15 -43.11 6.78
CA GLN A 46 -12.85 -43.76 6.57
C GLN A 46 -12.53 -43.94 5.07
N PRO A 47 -12.32 -42.82 4.33
CA PRO A 47 -11.99 -42.87 2.91
C PRO A 47 -10.58 -43.47 2.70
N ASP A 48 -10.33 -44.08 1.53
CA ASP A 48 -9.01 -44.51 1.10
C ASP A 48 -8.21 -43.31 0.54
N VAL A 49 -8.91 -42.32 -0.01
CA VAL A 49 -8.31 -41.10 -0.55
C VAL A 49 -9.21 -39.87 -0.32
N ILE A 50 -8.59 -38.78 0.01
CA ILE A 50 -9.27 -37.46 0.13
C ILE A 50 -8.80 -36.55 -0.99
N LEU A 51 -9.73 -36.07 -1.81
CA LEU A 51 -9.50 -35.17 -2.92
C LEU A 51 -9.99 -33.80 -2.53
N ILE A 52 -9.14 -32.78 -2.63
CA ILE A 52 -9.41 -31.46 -2.08
C ILE A 52 -9.36 -30.44 -3.20
N GLU A 53 -10.33 -29.52 -3.25
CA GLU A 53 -10.27 -28.36 -4.12
C GLU A 53 -9.03 -27.52 -3.77
N GLY A 54 -8.18 -27.36 -4.75
CA GLY A 54 -6.92 -26.64 -4.66
C GLY A 54 -6.01 -27.04 -5.81
N PRO A 55 -5.04 -26.20 -6.11
CA PRO A 55 -4.26 -26.34 -7.35
C PRO A 55 -3.40 -27.63 -7.36
N GLU A 56 -3.57 -28.40 -8.39
CA GLU A 56 -2.89 -29.71 -8.56
C GLU A 56 -1.35 -29.58 -8.51
N ASN A 57 -0.80 -28.44 -8.98
CA ASN A 57 0.64 -28.18 -8.95
C ASN A 57 1.19 -27.82 -7.55
N ALA A 58 0.33 -27.77 -6.51
CA ALA A 58 0.75 -27.62 -5.11
C ALA A 58 0.85 -28.95 -4.35
N ASN A 59 0.60 -30.08 -4.96
CA ASN A 59 0.62 -31.38 -4.27
C ASN A 59 1.96 -31.67 -3.59
N ASP A 60 3.09 -31.28 -4.18
CA ASP A 60 4.42 -31.45 -3.59
C ASP A 60 4.62 -30.62 -2.30
N MET A 61 3.74 -29.63 -2.03
CA MET A 61 3.81 -28.73 -0.87
C MET A 61 2.95 -29.22 0.32
N ILE A 62 2.13 -30.25 0.15
CA ILE A 62 1.26 -30.78 1.21
C ILE A 62 2.09 -31.19 2.43
N GLY A 63 3.23 -31.87 2.22
CA GLY A 63 4.12 -32.28 3.29
C GLY A 63 4.69 -31.12 4.11
N VAL A 64 4.94 -29.98 3.47
CA VAL A 64 5.41 -28.75 4.15
C VAL A 64 4.28 -28.14 4.99
N LEU A 65 3.07 -28.09 4.44
CA LEU A 65 1.91 -27.52 5.14
C LEU A 65 1.50 -28.35 6.36
N THR A 66 1.60 -29.66 6.29
CA THR A 66 1.23 -30.59 7.38
C THR A 66 2.35 -30.86 8.38
N ASP A 67 3.59 -30.40 8.13
CA ASP A 67 4.73 -30.54 9.05
C ASP A 67 4.42 -29.89 10.40
N GLU A 68 4.78 -30.55 11.51
CA GLU A 68 4.53 -30.05 12.88
C GLU A 68 5.27 -28.74 13.19
N ARG A 69 6.36 -28.46 12.49
CA ARG A 69 7.15 -27.22 12.60
C ARG A 69 6.48 -26.04 11.89
N THR A 70 5.59 -26.29 10.93
CA THR A 70 4.80 -25.25 10.28
C THR A 70 3.71 -24.74 11.22
N LYS A 71 3.63 -23.45 11.40
CA LYS A 71 2.64 -22.75 12.22
C LYS A 71 1.81 -21.83 11.35
N LEU A 72 0.50 -21.97 11.43
CA LEU A 72 -0.45 -21.12 10.71
C LEU A 72 -0.58 -19.72 11.36
N PRO A 73 -0.95 -18.70 10.58
CA PRO A 73 -1.37 -18.70 9.18
C PRO A 73 -0.23 -18.97 8.20
N ALA A 74 -0.51 -19.73 7.14
CA ALA A 74 0.38 -19.98 6.03
C ALA A 74 -0.39 -19.81 4.72
N ALA A 75 0.31 -19.63 3.60
CA ALA A 75 -0.35 -19.63 2.30
C ALA A 75 0.52 -20.33 1.26
N PHE A 76 -0.12 -20.82 0.20
CA PHE A 76 0.58 -21.05 -1.04
C PHE A 76 0.55 -19.77 -1.86
N TYR A 77 1.73 -19.28 -2.22
CA TYR A 77 1.91 -18.16 -3.11
C TYR A 77 2.14 -18.65 -4.53
N TYR A 78 1.31 -18.19 -5.45
CA TYR A 78 1.40 -18.47 -6.88
C TYR A 78 1.79 -17.21 -7.62
N TYR A 79 2.67 -17.38 -8.62
CA TYR A 79 2.87 -16.38 -9.64
C TYR A 79 2.79 -17.03 -11.02
N TYR A 80 2.30 -16.22 -11.98
CA TYR A 80 2.30 -16.55 -13.40
C TYR A 80 2.73 -15.33 -14.20
N LYS A 81 3.75 -15.52 -15.08
CA LYS A 81 4.25 -14.49 -16.00
C LYS A 81 3.71 -14.79 -17.39
N ASP A 82 2.77 -13.98 -17.86
CA ASP A 82 2.13 -14.17 -19.17
C ASP A 82 3.01 -13.70 -20.34
N ARG A 83 4.21 -14.29 -20.48
CA ARG A 83 5.14 -13.95 -21.58
C ARG A 83 4.60 -14.34 -22.94
N LYS A 84 3.69 -15.31 -23.00
CA LYS A 84 3.06 -15.79 -24.24
C LYS A 84 1.81 -15.00 -24.59
N LYS A 85 1.39 -14.06 -23.76
CA LYS A 85 0.23 -13.19 -23.98
C LYS A 85 -1.08 -13.99 -24.20
N PHE A 86 -1.31 -14.97 -23.36
CA PHE A 86 -2.55 -15.75 -23.36
C PHE A 86 -3.71 -14.96 -22.76
N ILE A 87 -3.41 -14.05 -21.82
CA ILE A 87 -4.42 -13.33 -21.04
C ILE A 87 -4.57 -11.89 -21.53
N SER A 88 -3.45 -11.20 -21.81
CA SER A 88 -3.41 -9.79 -22.17
C SER A 88 -2.51 -9.56 -23.39
N ASP A 89 -2.77 -8.50 -24.17
CA ASP A 89 -1.91 -8.09 -25.30
C ASP A 89 -0.53 -7.60 -24.83
N GLU A 90 -0.37 -7.27 -23.55
CA GLU A 90 0.89 -6.94 -22.91
C GLU A 90 1.33 -8.08 -21.99
N ALA A 91 2.65 -8.27 -21.81
CA ALA A 91 3.17 -9.25 -20.88
C ALA A 91 2.92 -8.74 -19.45
N GLU A 92 2.02 -9.38 -18.74
CA GLU A 92 1.66 -9.05 -17.36
C GLU A 92 2.05 -10.18 -16.41
N ASP A 93 2.24 -9.82 -15.14
CA ASP A 93 2.51 -10.74 -14.05
C ASP A 93 1.27 -10.87 -13.16
N TYR A 94 0.85 -12.11 -12.91
CA TYR A 94 -0.31 -12.43 -12.07
C TYR A 94 0.14 -13.14 -10.80
N LYS A 95 -0.51 -12.80 -9.69
CA LYS A 95 -0.19 -13.32 -8.36
C LYS A 95 -1.47 -13.76 -7.65
N CYS A 96 -1.38 -14.83 -6.86
CA CYS A 96 -2.47 -15.30 -6.04
C CYS A 96 -1.94 -15.90 -4.74
N TYR A 97 -2.66 -15.68 -3.66
CA TYR A 97 -2.44 -16.38 -2.40
C TYR A 97 -3.57 -17.37 -2.15
N TYR A 98 -3.23 -18.56 -1.71
CA TYR A 98 -4.16 -19.56 -1.19
C TYR A 98 -3.90 -19.74 0.29
N PRO A 99 -4.61 -18.97 1.14
CA PRO A 99 -4.32 -18.92 2.58
C PRO A 99 -4.89 -20.12 3.33
N PHE A 100 -4.19 -20.50 4.40
CA PHE A 100 -4.62 -21.50 5.37
C PHE A 100 -4.54 -20.91 6.77
N ILE A 101 -5.62 -21.05 7.50
CA ILE A 101 -5.71 -20.81 8.95
C ILE A 101 -6.14 -22.11 9.65
N TYR A 102 -6.08 -22.18 10.97
CA TYR A 102 -6.49 -23.40 11.69
C TYR A 102 -7.96 -23.76 11.46
N ALA A 103 -8.81 -22.78 11.14
CA ALA A 103 -10.21 -23.01 10.79
C ALA A 103 -10.45 -23.45 9.34
N SER A 104 -9.43 -23.53 8.48
CA SER A 104 -9.59 -23.91 7.06
C SER A 104 -9.96 -25.40 6.92
N PRO A 105 -11.10 -25.75 6.27
CA PRO A 105 -11.50 -27.14 6.05
C PRO A 105 -10.46 -27.93 5.25
N GLU A 106 -9.83 -27.33 4.25
CA GLU A 106 -8.81 -27.93 3.40
C GLU A 106 -7.58 -28.32 4.22
N TYR A 107 -7.11 -27.43 5.10
CA TYR A 107 -6.01 -27.72 6.01
C TYR A 107 -6.36 -28.86 6.98
N ASN A 108 -7.57 -28.83 7.54
CA ASN A 108 -8.04 -29.87 8.47
C ASN A 108 -8.23 -31.23 7.79
N ALA A 109 -8.66 -31.24 6.52
CA ALA A 109 -8.68 -32.44 5.71
C ALA A 109 -7.28 -33.06 5.53
N LEU A 110 -6.29 -32.23 5.12
CA LEU A 110 -4.90 -32.65 4.95
C LEU A 110 -4.28 -33.13 6.28
N LYS A 111 -4.51 -32.41 7.38
CA LYS A 111 -3.97 -32.77 8.70
C LYS A 111 -4.57 -34.04 9.25
N THR A 112 -5.89 -34.23 9.05
CA THR A 112 -6.60 -35.46 9.48
C THR A 112 -6.17 -36.66 8.63
N ALA A 113 -6.03 -36.46 7.31
CA ALA A 113 -5.53 -37.49 6.41
C ALA A 113 -4.12 -37.97 6.81
N ALA A 114 -3.21 -37.02 7.07
CA ALA A 114 -1.85 -37.32 7.52
C ALA A 114 -1.85 -38.09 8.87
N ALA A 115 -2.73 -37.73 9.81
CA ALA A 115 -2.84 -38.39 11.11
C ALA A 115 -3.44 -39.80 11.02
N MET A 116 -4.22 -40.10 9.97
CA MET A 116 -4.87 -41.40 9.73
C MET A 116 -4.16 -42.24 8.65
N ASP A 117 -3.03 -41.78 8.11
CA ASP A 117 -2.28 -42.43 7.00
C ASP A 117 -3.15 -42.60 5.74
N ILE A 118 -4.01 -41.61 5.45
CA ILE A 118 -4.86 -41.57 4.28
C ILE A 118 -4.18 -40.71 3.20
N GLU A 119 -4.23 -41.15 1.93
CA GLU A 119 -3.77 -40.34 0.80
C GLU A 119 -4.65 -39.10 0.66
N ALA A 120 -4.03 -37.91 0.56
CA ALA A 120 -4.74 -36.65 0.28
C ALA A 120 -4.03 -35.87 -0.81
N ARG A 121 -4.80 -35.25 -1.73
CA ARG A 121 -4.24 -34.44 -2.82
C ARG A 121 -5.20 -33.36 -3.29
N PHE A 122 -4.62 -32.27 -3.82
CA PHE A 122 -5.35 -31.25 -4.55
C PHE A 122 -5.69 -31.74 -5.97
N ILE A 123 -6.86 -31.34 -6.47
CA ILE A 123 -7.42 -31.85 -7.72
C ILE A 123 -7.92 -30.77 -8.69
N ASP A 124 -7.77 -29.48 -8.36
CA ASP A 124 -8.24 -28.39 -9.20
C ASP A 124 -7.16 -27.94 -10.20
N LEU A 125 -7.57 -27.14 -11.18
CA LEU A 125 -6.69 -26.54 -12.16
C LEU A 125 -5.61 -25.66 -11.50
N PRO A 126 -4.37 -25.64 -12.04
CA PRO A 126 -3.40 -24.63 -11.67
C PRO A 126 -3.94 -23.22 -11.87
N TYR A 127 -3.49 -22.26 -11.05
CA TYR A 127 -3.96 -20.86 -11.11
C TYR A 127 -3.77 -20.22 -12.49
N SER A 128 -2.63 -20.48 -13.14
CA SER A 128 -2.34 -20.04 -14.51
C SER A 128 -3.40 -20.53 -15.51
N GLU A 129 -3.82 -21.79 -15.41
CA GLU A 129 -4.83 -22.37 -16.31
C GLU A 129 -6.23 -21.76 -16.07
N ILE A 130 -6.58 -21.47 -14.83
CA ILE A 130 -7.83 -20.75 -14.51
C ILE A 130 -7.84 -19.37 -15.18
N LEU A 131 -6.73 -18.61 -15.06
CA LEU A 131 -6.61 -17.29 -15.67
C LEU A 131 -6.69 -17.35 -17.20
N ILE A 132 -5.97 -18.28 -17.82
CA ILE A 132 -5.93 -18.44 -19.29
C ILE A 132 -7.32 -18.83 -19.81
N THR A 133 -7.96 -19.82 -19.21
CA THR A 133 -9.31 -20.27 -19.58
C THR A 133 -10.33 -19.14 -19.45
N THR A 134 -10.26 -18.38 -18.37
CA THR A 134 -11.12 -17.21 -18.17
C THR A 134 -10.88 -16.14 -19.23
N ALA A 135 -9.63 -15.92 -19.64
CA ALA A 135 -9.28 -14.95 -20.67
C ALA A 135 -9.76 -15.38 -22.06
N GLU A 136 -9.60 -16.66 -22.40
CA GLU A 136 -10.08 -17.24 -23.68
C GLU A 136 -11.62 -17.12 -23.81
N ASN A 137 -12.34 -17.19 -22.69
CA ASN A 137 -13.80 -17.11 -22.64
C ASN A 137 -14.34 -15.67 -22.54
N LYS A 138 -13.47 -14.64 -22.41
CA LYS A 138 -13.87 -13.21 -22.26
C LYS A 138 -14.74 -12.65 -23.39
N GLY A 139 -14.85 -13.32 -24.53
CA GLY A 139 -15.77 -12.95 -25.61
C GLY A 139 -17.26 -13.10 -25.25
N LEU A 140 -17.57 -13.81 -24.15
CA LEU A 140 -18.95 -14.11 -23.73
C LEU A 140 -19.52 -13.08 -22.74
N ARG A 141 -18.71 -12.51 -21.82
CA ARG A 141 -19.06 -11.30 -20.99
C ARG A 141 -17.85 -10.76 -20.21
N SER A 142 -17.78 -9.44 -20.03
CA SER A 142 -16.77 -8.79 -19.20
C SER A 142 -17.29 -8.60 -17.78
N ASN A 143 -16.94 -9.47 -16.84
CA ASN A 143 -16.98 -9.14 -15.42
C ASN A 143 -15.56 -9.10 -14.87
N LYS A 144 -15.21 -7.98 -14.21
CA LYS A 144 -13.86 -7.64 -13.73
C LYS A 144 -13.48 -8.28 -12.38
N ASP A 145 -14.14 -9.35 -11.99
CA ASP A 145 -13.94 -9.90 -10.64
C ASP A 145 -12.73 -10.83 -10.60
N LYS A 146 -11.86 -10.55 -9.63
CA LYS A 146 -10.64 -11.33 -9.35
C LYS A 146 -11.06 -12.66 -8.74
N HIS A 147 -10.83 -13.77 -9.45
CA HIS A 147 -11.12 -15.11 -8.93
C HIS A 147 -9.95 -15.61 -8.08
N SER A 148 -10.27 -16.17 -6.92
CA SER A 148 -9.37 -16.88 -6.03
C SER A 148 -9.92 -18.30 -5.79
N TYR A 149 -9.07 -19.25 -5.44
CA TYR A 149 -9.53 -20.61 -5.03
C TYR A 149 -10.47 -20.59 -3.82
N THR A 150 -10.32 -19.61 -2.96
CA THR A 150 -11.12 -19.43 -1.74
C THR A 150 -12.23 -18.38 -1.92
N ASP A 151 -12.70 -18.17 -3.15
CA ASP A 151 -13.70 -17.16 -3.45
C ASP A 151 -15.13 -17.70 -3.24
N ASP A 152 -15.70 -17.39 -2.08
CA ASP A 152 -17.10 -17.64 -1.75
C ASP A 152 -18.07 -16.54 -2.25
N SER A 153 -17.61 -15.61 -3.08
CA SER A 153 -18.40 -14.44 -3.52
C SER A 153 -19.77 -14.83 -4.12
N ARG A 154 -19.85 -15.95 -4.84
CA ARG A 154 -21.09 -16.45 -5.43
C ARG A 154 -22.06 -16.97 -4.38
N LEU A 155 -21.58 -17.56 -3.30
CA LEU A 155 -22.41 -17.96 -2.17
C LEU A 155 -22.91 -16.72 -1.42
N ILE A 156 -22.06 -15.69 -1.27
CA ILE A 156 -22.33 -14.49 -0.48
C ILE A 156 -23.25 -13.50 -1.21
N TYR A 157 -22.99 -13.22 -2.49
CA TYR A 157 -23.67 -12.13 -3.23
C TYR A 157 -24.82 -12.59 -4.13
N SER A 158 -25.29 -13.84 -4.01
CA SER A 158 -26.43 -14.35 -4.78
C SER A 158 -27.73 -13.55 -4.51
N LYS A 159 -28.60 -13.45 -5.50
CA LYS A 159 -29.94 -12.82 -5.33
C LYS A 159 -30.76 -13.54 -4.27
N PHE A 160 -30.56 -14.85 -4.16
CA PHE A 160 -31.19 -15.66 -3.12
C PHE A 160 -30.73 -15.25 -1.73
N CYS A 161 -29.42 -15.12 -1.52
CA CYS A 161 -28.84 -14.69 -0.25
C CYS A 161 -29.40 -13.35 0.22
N LYS A 162 -29.45 -12.37 -0.66
CA LYS A 162 -30.02 -11.04 -0.34
C LYS A 162 -31.48 -11.14 0.13
N LYS A 163 -32.32 -11.89 -0.59
CA LYS A 163 -33.74 -12.11 -0.20
C LYS A 163 -33.88 -12.90 1.09
N LEU A 164 -32.93 -13.81 1.36
CA LEU A 164 -32.92 -14.62 2.57
C LEU A 164 -32.61 -13.75 3.80
N CYS A 165 -31.60 -12.90 3.72
CA CYS A 165 -31.27 -11.94 4.78
C CYS A 165 -32.44 -10.96 5.02
N GLU A 166 -33.07 -10.43 3.98
CA GLU A 166 -34.25 -9.57 4.10
C GLU A 166 -35.43 -10.27 4.81
N LYS A 167 -35.64 -11.55 4.54
CA LYS A 167 -36.76 -12.33 5.15
C LYS A 167 -36.48 -12.79 6.57
N THR A 168 -35.23 -12.99 6.92
CA THR A 168 -34.80 -13.43 8.25
C THR A 168 -34.44 -12.26 9.17
N ASP A 169 -34.55 -11.01 8.67
CA ASP A 169 -34.20 -9.77 9.37
C ASP A 169 -32.75 -9.74 9.86
N LEU A 170 -31.84 -10.25 9.03
CA LEU A 170 -30.41 -10.27 9.27
C LEU A 170 -29.70 -9.22 8.40
N ARG A 171 -28.66 -8.59 8.94
CA ARG A 171 -27.97 -7.45 8.31
C ARG A 171 -27.13 -7.86 7.11
N THR A 172 -26.45 -9.01 7.22
CA THR A 172 -25.48 -9.48 6.25
C THR A 172 -25.53 -10.99 6.09
N PHE A 173 -24.92 -11.48 5.00
CA PHE A 173 -24.69 -12.91 4.81
C PHE A 173 -23.87 -13.53 5.95
N GLU A 174 -22.86 -12.80 6.44
CA GLU A 174 -21.98 -13.28 7.50
C GLU A 174 -22.75 -13.53 8.80
N GLU A 175 -23.70 -12.64 9.16
CA GLU A 175 -24.60 -12.84 10.30
C GLU A 175 -25.52 -14.05 10.09
N PHE A 176 -26.05 -14.21 8.85
CA PHE A 176 -26.84 -15.38 8.49
C PHE A 176 -26.01 -16.68 8.63
N TRP A 177 -24.78 -16.67 8.10
CA TRP A 177 -23.90 -17.83 8.16
C TRP A 177 -23.54 -18.18 9.61
N GLU A 178 -23.11 -17.21 10.42
CA GLU A 178 -22.78 -17.41 11.82
C GLU A 178 -23.93 -18.06 12.60
N LYS A 179 -25.14 -17.57 12.40
CA LYS A 179 -26.31 -18.11 13.09
C LYS A 179 -26.65 -19.54 12.67
N TYR A 180 -26.79 -19.82 11.39
CA TYR A 180 -27.38 -21.04 10.88
C TYR A 180 -26.37 -22.15 10.57
N PHE A 181 -25.14 -21.82 10.23
CA PHE A 181 -24.12 -22.79 9.85
C PHE A 181 -23.00 -22.93 10.89
N GLU A 182 -22.63 -21.86 11.58
CA GLU A 182 -21.65 -21.96 12.62
C GLU A 182 -22.28 -22.37 13.95
N ILE A 183 -23.16 -21.57 14.52
CA ILE A 183 -23.73 -21.85 15.86
C ILE A 183 -24.66 -23.06 15.83
N GLU A 184 -25.69 -23.03 14.95
CA GLU A 184 -26.63 -24.14 14.84
C GLU A 184 -25.98 -25.42 14.25
N GLY A 185 -25.00 -25.24 13.35
CA GLY A 185 -24.24 -26.35 12.75
C GLY A 185 -23.52 -27.27 13.74
N LEU A 186 -23.17 -26.76 14.93
CA LEU A 186 -22.58 -27.57 16.01
C LEU A 186 -23.54 -28.59 16.59
N ARG A 187 -24.83 -28.37 16.47
CA ARG A 187 -25.90 -29.22 17.02
C ARG A 187 -26.37 -30.30 16.05
N LEU A 188 -25.94 -30.20 14.80
CA LEU A 188 -26.37 -31.12 13.74
C LEU A 188 -25.50 -32.40 13.71
N SER A 189 -26.10 -33.48 13.25
CA SER A 189 -25.33 -34.63 12.76
C SER A 189 -24.52 -34.18 11.50
N VAL A 190 -23.46 -34.94 11.18
CA VAL A 190 -22.71 -34.68 9.92
C VAL A 190 -23.64 -34.72 8.71
N GLN A 191 -24.54 -35.71 8.67
CA GLN A 191 -25.48 -35.87 7.56
C GLN A 191 -26.43 -34.68 7.44
N ASP A 192 -27.01 -34.20 8.54
CA ASP A 192 -27.95 -33.07 8.52
C ASP A 192 -27.23 -31.78 8.15
N PHE A 193 -26.00 -31.58 8.65
CA PHE A 193 -25.16 -30.41 8.29
C PHE A 193 -24.85 -30.38 6.80
N VAL A 194 -24.38 -31.51 6.23
CA VAL A 194 -24.06 -31.60 4.80
C VAL A 194 -25.31 -31.42 3.96
N GLN A 195 -26.46 -31.95 4.39
CA GLN A 195 -27.72 -31.77 3.68
C GLN A 195 -28.19 -30.31 3.67
N GLN A 196 -27.98 -29.60 4.78
CA GLN A 196 -28.26 -28.17 4.88
C GLN A 196 -27.33 -27.35 3.93
N MET A 197 -26.04 -27.68 3.91
CA MET A 197 -25.06 -27.10 2.99
C MET A 197 -25.44 -27.32 1.53
N TYR A 198 -25.79 -28.55 1.14
CA TYR A 198 -26.25 -28.84 -0.22
C TYR A 198 -27.49 -28.02 -0.61
N THR A 199 -28.44 -27.92 0.31
CA THR A 199 -29.67 -27.13 0.03
C THR A 199 -29.32 -25.70 -0.31
N TYR A 200 -28.46 -25.08 0.49
CA TYR A 200 -28.02 -23.70 0.26
C TYR A 200 -27.25 -23.56 -1.06
N CYS A 201 -26.28 -24.44 -1.29
CA CYS A 201 -25.40 -24.38 -2.48
C CYS A 201 -26.15 -24.65 -3.79
N ILE A 202 -27.11 -25.58 -3.80
CA ILE A 202 -27.93 -25.86 -4.97
C ILE A 202 -28.81 -24.67 -5.35
N ILE A 203 -29.40 -24.01 -4.35
CA ILE A 203 -30.25 -22.84 -4.60
C ILE A 203 -29.41 -21.68 -5.14
N THR A 204 -28.26 -21.41 -4.56
CA THR A 204 -27.36 -20.36 -5.04
C THR A 204 -26.84 -20.63 -6.45
N ARG A 205 -26.47 -21.86 -6.77
CA ARG A 205 -26.00 -22.24 -8.11
C ARG A 205 -27.07 -22.08 -9.18
N ASN A 206 -28.33 -22.35 -8.86
CA ASN A 206 -29.45 -22.21 -9.81
C ASN A 206 -29.75 -20.75 -10.19
N ASP A 207 -29.16 -19.76 -9.50
CA ASP A 207 -29.23 -18.35 -9.85
C ASP A 207 -28.29 -17.98 -11.01
N GLU A 208 -27.29 -18.83 -11.33
CA GLU A 208 -26.30 -18.61 -12.38
C GLU A 208 -26.70 -19.23 -13.72
N THR A 209 -26.26 -18.61 -14.82
CA THR A 209 -26.47 -19.16 -16.16
C THR A 209 -25.27 -20.00 -16.59
N GLU A 210 -25.46 -20.93 -17.53
CA GLU A 210 -24.38 -21.74 -18.08
C GLU A 210 -23.29 -20.85 -18.74
N ASP A 211 -23.70 -19.78 -19.42
CA ASP A 211 -22.79 -18.82 -20.04
C ASP A 211 -21.89 -18.10 -18.98
N ASP A 212 -22.44 -17.77 -17.81
CA ASP A 212 -21.67 -17.17 -16.71
C ASP A 212 -20.65 -18.17 -16.15
N LEU A 213 -21.01 -19.44 -16.01
CA LEU A 213 -20.15 -20.52 -15.52
C LEU A 213 -19.03 -20.91 -16.51
N VAL A 214 -19.27 -20.76 -17.84
CA VAL A 214 -18.23 -20.90 -18.86
C VAL A 214 -17.29 -19.71 -18.80
N ALA A 215 -17.84 -18.49 -18.73
CA ALA A 215 -17.06 -17.26 -18.86
C ALA A 215 -16.03 -17.08 -17.74
N ASP A 216 -16.30 -17.57 -16.53
CA ASP A 216 -15.42 -17.45 -15.37
C ASP A 216 -14.53 -18.69 -15.12
N GLY A 217 -14.62 -19.71 -15.97
CA GLY A 217 -13.84 -20.93 -15.87
C GLY A 217 -14.38 -21.97 -14.87
N THR A 218 -15.54 -21.76 -14.27
CA THR A 218 -16.15 -22.69 -13.30
C THR A 218 -16.34 -24.08 -13.91
N LEU A 219 -16.91 -24.17 -15.13
CA LEU A 219 -17.14 -25.46 -15.78
C LEU A 219 -15.83 -26.17 -16.14
N ALA A 220 -14.77 -25.44 -16.53
CA ALA A 220 -13.46 -26.04 -16.80
C ALA A 220 -12.84 -26.62 -15.51
N ARG A 221 -12.92 -25.93 -14.39
CA ARG A 221 -12.49 -26.43 -13.08
C ARG A 221 -13.25 -27.68 -12.68
N GLU A 222 -14.56 -27.68 -12.80
CA GLU A 222 -15.43 -28.82 -12.48
C GLU A 222 -15.15 -30.05 -13.38
N ASN A 223 -14.97 -29.84 -14.68
CA ASN A 223 -14.58 -30.93 -15.59
C ASN A 223 -13.23 -31.55 -15.17
N HIS A 224 -12.24 -30.71 -14.84
CA HIS A 224 -10.93 -31.17 -14.38
C HIS A 224 -11.04 -31.95 -13.07
N MET A 225 -11.71 -31.41 -12.05
CA MET A 225 -11.92 -32.07 -10.76
C MET A 225 -12.70 -33.38 -10.93
N ALA A 226 -13.78 -33.41 -11.73
CA ALA A 226 -14.56 -34.60 -12.01
C ALA A 226 -13.71 -35.70 -12.68
N LEU A 227 -12.80 -35.33 -13.58
CA LEU A 227 -11.86 -36.29 -14.19
C LEU A 227 -10.95 -36.92 -13.14
N ARG A 228 -10.39 -36.14 -12.20
CA ARG A 228 -9.54 -36.63 -11.11
C ARG A 228 -10.30 -37.51 -10.11
N ILE A 229 -11.54 -37.17 -9.81
CA ILE A 229 -12.41 -37.99 -8.97
C ILE A 229 -12.66 -39.35 -9.67
N LYS A 230 -12.95 -39.33 -10.96
CA LYS A 230 -13.20 -40.54 -11.73
C LYS A 230 -11.96 -41.45 -11.84
N GLU A 231 -10.77 -40.86 -11.95
CA GLU A 231 -9.50 -41.57 -11.94
C GLU A 231 -9.31 -42.29 -10.57
N ALA A 232 -9.58 -41.62 -9.46
CA ALA A 232 -9.48 -42.23 -8.15
C ALA A 232 -10.51 -43.39 -7.94
N LEU A 233 -11.74 -43.23 -8.44
CA LEU A 233 -12.77 -44.28 -8.34
C LEU A 233 -12.45 -45.55 -9.14
N LYS A 234 -11.61 -45.47 -10.19
CA LYS A 234 -11.18 -46.66 -10.95
C LYS A 234 -10.36 -47.64 -10.12
N ASP A 235 -9.67 -47.15 -9.10
CA ASP A 235 -8.86 -47.98 -8.20
C ASP A 235 -9.69 -48.68 -7.11
N ASN A 236 -11.02 -48.64 -7.21
CA ASN A 236 -11.99 -49.18 -6.24
C ASN A 236 -11.83 -48.64 -4.81
N LYS A 237 -11.36 -47.40 -4.70
CA LYS A 237 -11.16 -46.71 -3.44
C LYS A 237 -12.46 -46.03 -2.97
N LYS A 238 -12.64 -45.93 -1.68
CA LYS A 238 -13.59 -45.01 -1.09
C LYS A 238 -13.04 -43.59 -1.23
N VAL A 239 -13.71 -42.76 -2.00
CA VAL A 239 -13.27 -41.43 -2.33
C VAL A 239 -14.11 -40.37 -1.60
N LEU A 240 -13.47 -39.51 -0.84
CA LEU A 240 -14.08 -38.30 -0.29
C LEU A 240 -13.55 -37.08 -1.07
N ALA A 241 -14.43 -36.34 -1.72
CA ALA A 241 -14.06 -35.06 -2.37
C ALA A 241 -14.55 -33.90 -1.49
N VAL A 242 -13.63 -33.00 -1.15
CA VAL A 242 -13.84 -31.79 -0.35
C VAL A 242 -13.73 -30.60 -1.29
N THR A 243 -14.84 -29.95 -1.58
CA THR A 243 -14.89 -28.85 -2.54
C THR A 243 -15.75 -27.71 -1.99
N GLY A 244 -15.46 -26.49 -2.42
CA GLY A 244 -16.32 -25.35 -2.15
C GLY A 244 -17.77 -25.68 -2.55
N GLY A 245 -18.70 -25.31 -1.71
CA GLY A 245 -20.09 -25.75 -1.84
C GLY A 245 -20.72 -25.42 -3.19
N PHE A 246 -20.26 -24.36 -3.84
CA PHE A 246 -20.76 -23.94 -5.15
C PHE A 246 -20.51 -24.97 -6.27
N HIS A 247 -19.40 -25.74 -6.19
CA HIS A 247 -19.01 -26.74 -7.17
C HIS A 247 -19.75 -28.07 -7.01
N SER A 248 -20.31 -28.34 -5.83
CA SER A 248 -20.83 -29.68 -5.47
C SER A 248 -21.91 -30.18 -6.44
N LEU A 249 -22.88 -29.33 -6.84
CA LEU A 249 -23.94 -29.78 -7.77
C LEU A 249 -23.36 -30.07 -9.17
N GLY A 250 -22.52 -29.18 -9.70
CA GLY A 250 -21.92 -29.36 -11.03
C GLY A 250 -21.07 -30.64 -11.11
N LEU A 251 -20.27 -30.90 -10.09
CA LEU A 251 -19.46 -32.12 -9.98
C LEU A 251 -20.33 -33.37 -9.91
N TYR A 252 -21.40 -33.34 -9.11
CA TYR A 252 -22.31 -34.48 -9.02
C TYR A 252 -23.01 -34.80 -10.34
N GLU A 253 -23.50 -33.77 -11.06
CA GLU A 253 -24.14 -33.90 -12.37
C GLU A 253 -23.16 -34.41 -13.42
N LEU A 254 -21.93 -33.92 -13.47
CA LEU A 254 -20.87 -34.39 -14.38
C LEU A 254 -20.53 -35.87 -14.13
N LEU A 255 -20.37 -36.27 -12.87
CA LEU A 255 -20.06 -37.66 -12.50
C LEU A 255 -21.22 -38.62 -12.80
N LYS A 256 -22.47 -38.14 -12.64
CA LYS A 256 -23.67 -38.94 -12.92
C LYS A 256 -23.95 -39.08 -14.41
N SER A 257 -23.78 -38.06 -15.20
CA SER A 257 -24.03 -38.03 -16.65
C SER A 257 -22.92 -38.67 -17.47
N ASP A 258 -21.75 -38.86 -16.89
CA ASP A 258 -20.52 -39.30 -17.58
C ASP A 258 -20.08 -38.40 -18.75
N ASN A 259 -20.54 -37.17 -18.79
CA ASN A 259 -20.24 -36.21 -19.86
C ASN A 259 -19.10 -35.27 -19.46
N ILE A 260 -17.97 -35.86 -19.03
CA ILE A 260 -16.82 -35.07 -18.58
C ILE A 260 -15.95 -34.69 -19.78
N GLN A 261 -15.72 -33.41 -20.00
CA GLN A 261 -14.84 -32.91 -21.03
C GLN A 261 -13.41 -32.83 -20.50
N LYS A 262 -12.45 -33.29 -21.29
CA LYS A 262 -11.03 -33.14 -20.94
C LYS A 262 -10.52 -31.78 -21.36
N GLU A 263 -10.17 -30.96 -20.39
CA GLU A 263 -9.56 -29.67 -20.65
C GLU A 263 -8.16 -29.83 -21.25
N LYS A 264 -7.83 -28.92 -22.18
CA LYS A 264 -6.51 -28.91 -22.82
C LYS A 264 -5.62 -27.96 -22.02
N LEU A 265 -4.77 -28.51 -21.19
CA LEU A 265 -3.82 -27.73 -20.42
C LEU A 265 -2.70 -27.16 -21.30
N HIS A 266 -2.29 -25.93 -21.01
CA HIS A 266 -1.20 -25.25 -21.69
C HIS A 266 0.15 -25.73 -21.16
N LYS A 267 1.13 -25.89 -22.07
CA LYS A 267 2.50 -26.19 -21.66
C LYS A 267 3.19 -24.90 -21.25
N LEU A 268 3.23 -24.63 -19.96
CA LEU A 268 3.92 -23.50 -19.37
C LEU A 268 5.36 -23.88 -19.00
N SER A 269 6.23 -22.89 -18.92
CA SER A 269 7.61 -23.09 -18.46
C SER A 269 7.67 -22.93 -16.95
N GLN A 270 8.47 -23.74 -16.27
CA GLN A 270 8.75 -23.58 -14.84
C GLN A 270 9.36 -22.19 -14.47
N LYS A 271 9.84 -21.43 -15.47
CA LYS A 271 10.30 -20.06 -15.29
C LYS A 271 9.15 -19.04 -15.35
N ASP A 272 8.01 -19.43 -15.89
CA ASP A 272 6.86 -18.54 -16.08
C ASP A 272 5.81 -18.72 -14.98
N GLU A 273 5.84 -19.85 -14.26
CA GLU A 273 4.95 -20.07 -13.12
C GLU A 273 5.69 -20.72 -11.94
N GLY A 274 5.19 -20.47 -10.74
CA GLY A 274 5.71 -21.08 -9.51
C GLY A 274 4.69 -21.10 -8.39
N CYS A 275 4.86 -22.07 -7.48
CA CYS A 275 4.09 -22.21 -6.25
C CYS A 275 5.04 -22.40 -5.08
N PHE A 276 4.88 -21.62 -4.01
CA PHE A 276 5.72 -21.68 -2.82
C PHE A 276 4.88 -21.62 -1.56
N PRO A 277 5.21 -22.41 -0.53
CA PRO A 277 4.63 -22.24 0.80
C PRO A 277 5.29 -21.03 1.48
N VAL A 278 4.45 -20.14 2.01
CA VAL A 278 4.91 -18.90 2.63
C VAL A 278 4.27 -18.69 4.01
N ALA A 279 5.03 -18.09 4.93
CA ALA A 279 4.45 -17.61 6.17
C ALA A 279 3.45 -16.50 5.84
N TYR A 280 2.27 -16.55 6.47
CA TYR A 280 1.21 -15.57 6.23
C TYR A 280 0.82 -14.92 7.55
N SER A 281 0.14 -13.76 7.53
CA SER A 281 -0.35 -13.11 8.75
C SER A 281 -1.87 -13.13 8.80
N TYR A 282 -2.45 -13.08 9.99
CA TYR A 282 -3.90 -12.91 10.13
C TYR A 282 -4.38 -11.60 9.52
N GLU A 283 -3.59 -10.52 9.64
CA GLU A 283 -3.91 -9.22 9.07
C GLU A 283 -3.99 -9.28 7.53
N ALA A 284 -3.07 -9.99 6.87
CA ALA A 284 -3.12 -10.21 5.42
C ALA A 284 -4.24 -11.19 5.02
N ALA A 285 -4.66 -12.09 5.90
CA ALA A 285 -5.77 -13.02 5.67
C ALA A 285 -7.13 -12.35 5.86
N ASP A 286 -7.21 -11.18 6.52
CA ASP A 286 -8.48 -10.49 6.73
C ASP A 286 -9.00 -9.87 5.42
N ALA A 287 -10.22 -10.23 5.05
CA ALA A 287 -10.90 -9.74 3.86
C ALA A 287 -11.03 -8.21 3.79
N LEU A 288 -11.01 -7.53 4.94
CA LEU A 288 -11.10 -6.08 5.05
C LEU A 288 -9.79 -5.36 4.68
N SER A 289 -8.66 -6.05 4.71
CA SER A 289 -7.34 -5.47 4.41
C SER A 289 -6.91 -5.54 2.94
N GLY A 290 -7.79 -5.96 2.03
CA GLY A 290 -7.63 -5.76 0.58
C GLY A 290 -7.03 -6.93 -0.21
N TYR A 291 -6.60 -8.02 0.41
CA TYR A 291 -6.29 -9.27 -0.27
C TYR A 291 -7.51 -10.19 -0.23
N ALA A 292 -8.01 -10.61 -1.38
CA ALA A 292 -9.28 -11.32 -1.56
C ALA A 292 -9.27 -12.77 -1.00
N SER A 293 -9.03 -12.95 0.28
CA SER A 293 -9.09 -14.27 0.93
C SER A 293 -10.50 -14.64 1.44
N GLY A 294 -11.45 -13.71 1.42
CA GLY A 294 -12.82 -13.94 1.89
C GLY A 294 -13.00 -14.16 3.40
N ILE A 295 -11.93 -14.11 4.19
CA ILE A 295 -11.96 -14.31 5.64
C ILE A 295 -12.23 -12.97 6.33
N GLN A 296 -13.23 -12.90 7.19
CA GLN A 296 -13.40 -11.79 8.14
C GLN A 296 -13.01 -12.29 9.54
N ARG A 297 -12.21 -11.49 10.26
CA ARG A 297 -11.85 -11.77 11.66
C ARG A 297 -11.22 -13.17 11.86
N PRO A 298 -10.16 -13.50 11.12
CA PRO A 298 -9.66 -14.88 10.99
C PRO A 298 -9.17 -15.50 12.32
N TYR A 299 -8.61 -14.71 13.24
CA TYR A 299 -8.13 -15.24 14.52
C TYR A 299 -9.27 -15.66 15.45
N PHE A 300 -10.43 -15.00 15.40
CA PHE A 300 -11.61 -15.43 16.14
C PHE A 300 -12.02 -16.85 15.74
N TYR A 301 -12.11 -17.13 14.45
CA TYR A 301 -12.47 -18.47 13.96
C TYR A 301 -11.43 -19.53 14.29
N ASP A 302 -10.15 -19.17 14.32
CA ASP A 302 -9.09 -20.06 14.79
C ASP A 302 -9.22 -20.36 16.30
N CYS A 303 -9.64 -19.40 17.11
CA CYS A 303 -9.95 -19.64 18.53
C CYS A 303 -11.14 -20.60 18.70
N VAL A 304 -12.22 -20.44 17.91
CA VAL A 304 -13.35 -21.36 17.89
C VAL A 304 -12.88 -22.76 17.51
N MET A 305 -12.14 -22.90 16.40
CA MET A 305 -11.64 -24.19 15.93
C MET A 305 -10.74 -24.88 16.97
N ASN A 306 -9.84 -24.12 17.60
CA ASN A 306 -8.96 -24.66 18.64
C ASN A 306 -9.75 -25.21 19.85
N LYS A 307 -10.82 -24.51 20.27
CA LYS A 307 -11.70 -25.04 21.32
C LYS A 307 -12.45 -26.30 20.87
N LEU A 308 -12.99 -26.32 19.64
CA LEU A 308 -13.71 -27.46 19.07
C LEU A 308 -12.87 -28.73 18.97
N ILE A 309 -11.57 -28.61 18.67
CA ILE A 309 -10.66 -29.78 18.61
C ILE A 309 -10.41 -30.37 19.99
N HIS A 310 -10.45 -29.56 21.06
CA HIS A 310 -10.07 -29.98 22.41
C HIS A 310 -11.25 -30.18 23.36
N CYS A 311 -12.50 -29.89 22.93
CA CYS A 311 -13.67 -30.11 23.76
C CYS A 311 -14.31 -31.49 23.49
N ASP A 312 -14.92 -32.06 24.54
CA ASP A 312 -15.75 -33.27 24.42
C ASP A 312 -17.19 -32.94 23.99
N ASP A 313 -17.70 -31.78 24.39
CA ASP A 313 -19.02 -31.25 24.00
C ASP A 313 -18.84 -29.88 23.33
N PRO A 314 -19.30 -29.68 22.08
CA PRO A 314 -19.17 -28.43 21.36
C PRO A 314 -20.13 -27.34 21.88
N ALA A 315 -21.10 -27.66 22.71
CA ALA A 315 -22.06 -26.70 23.27
C ALA A 315 -21.36 -25.63 24.11
N GLY A 316 -21.63 -24.35 23.84
CA GLY A 316 -21.06 -23.21 24.56
C GLY A 316 -19.74 -22.71 23.98
N VAL A 317 -19.13 -23.38 23.00
CA VAL A 317 -17.82 -23.00 22.44
C VAL A 317 -17.83 -21.60 21.83
N TYR A 318 -18.90 -21.23 21.11
CA TYR A 318 -19.05 -19.89 20.57
C TYR A 318 -19.21 -18.84 21.68
N SER A 319 -20.12 -19.07 22.62
CA SER A 319 -20.35 -18.17 23.75
C SER A 319 -19.08 -17.95 24.59
N ASP A 320 -18.31 -19.00 24.84
CA ASP A 320 -17.05 -18.91 25.57
C ASP A 320 -15.95 -18.15 24.78
N THR A 321 -15.93 -18.31 23.47
CA THR A 321 -14.95 -17.59 22.63
C THR A 321 -15.30 -16.11 22.52
N VAL A 322 -16.57 -15.77 22.39
CA VAL A 322 -17.07 -14.40 22.38
C VAL A 322 -16.83 -13.71 23.73
N LEU A 323 -16.99 -14.45 24.84
CA LEU A 323 -16.69 -13.93 26.18
C LEU A 323 -15.19 -13.65 26.35
N ASP A 324 -14.31 -14.54 25.86
CA ASP A 324 -12.87 -14.31 25.87
C ASP A 324 -12.50 -13.05 25.07
N LEU A 325 -13.16 -12.81 23.91
CA LEU A 325 -12.96 -11.62 23.10
C LEU A 325 -13.46 -10.36 23.80
N LEU A 326 -14.61 -10.41 24.50
CA LEU A 326 -15.10 -9.31 25.33
C LEU A 326 -14.09 -8.92 26.40
N ILE A 327 -13.57 -9.92 27.14
CA ILE A 327 -12.55 -9.71 28.20
C ILE A 327 -11.27 -9.13 27.58
N GLY A 328 -10.86 -9.64 26.42
CA GLY A 328 -9.73 -9.11 25.66
C GLY A 328 -9.92 -7.64 25.29
N THR A 329 -11.12 -7.28 24.82
CA THR A 329 -11.49 -5.92 24.45
C THR A 329 -11.45 -4.97 25.65
N VAL A 330 -11.97 -5.37 26.82
CA VAL A 330 -11.88 -4.57 28.05
C VAL A 330 -10.43 -4.29 28.42
N ARG A 331 -9.56 -5.31 28.37
CA ARG A 331 -8.13 -5.17 28.65
C ARG A 331 -7.42 -4.27 27.62
N ALA A 332 -7.85 -4.31 26.37
CA ALA A 332 -7.32 -3.44 25.33
C ALA A 332 -7.76 -1.99 25.53
N CYS A 333 -9.02 -1.76 25.90
CA CYS A 333 -9.52 -0.44 26.28
C CYS A 333 -8.71 0.18 27.44
N ASP A 334 -8.43 -0.61 28.49
CA ASP A 334 -7.61 -0.16 29.62
C ASP A 334 -6.19 0.27 29.21
N LYS A 335 -5.56 -0.51 28.30
CA LYS A 335 -4.23 -0.17 27.77
C LYS A 335 -4.21 1.11 26.90
N HIS A 336 -5.34 1.49 26.37
CA HIS A 336 -5.50 2.69 25.51
C HIS A 336 -6.18 3.84 26.28
N ASP A 337 -6.21 3.79 27.63
CA ASP A 337 -6.82 4.80 28.50
C ASP A 337 -8.31 5.09 28.19
N ILE A 338 -9.03 4.11 27.64
CA ILE A 338 -10.46 4.20 27.37
C ILE A 338 -11.22 3.75 28.61
N PRO A 339 -12.06 4.60 29.20
CA PRO A 339 -12.71 4.31 30.48
C PRO A 339 -13.88 3.31 30.32
N VAL A 340 -13.58 2.02 30.39
CA VAL A 340 -14.56 0.92 30.43
C VAL A 340 -14.51 0.30 31.83
N SER A 341 -15.63 0.38 32.56
CA SER A 341 -15.73 -0.16 33.91
C SER A 341 -16.13 -1.66 33.89
N MET A 342 -15.92 -2.35 34.99
CA MET A 342 -16.43 -3.73 35.19
C MET A 342 -17.98 -3.77 35.13
N ALA A 343 -18.66 -2.68 35.47
CA ALA A 343 -20.13 -2.58 35.32
C ALA A 343 -20.52 -2.52 33.83
N ASP A 344 -19.77 -1.80 33.01
CA ASP A 344 -19.98 -1.75 31.53
C ASP A 344 -19.75 -3.14 30.91
N ALA A 345 -18.69 -3.84 31.32
CA ALA A 345 -18.40 -5.19 30.87
C ALA A 345 -19.51 -6.20 31.25
N SER A 346 -20.02 -6.13 32.49
CA SER A 346 -21.14 -6.97 32.95
C SER A 346 -22.44 -6.63 32.20
N ALA A 347 -22.68 -5.34 31.89
CA ALA A 347 -23.81 -4.90 31.11
C ALA A 347 -23.70 -5.45 29.67
N ALA A 348 -22.52 -5.39 29.04
CA ALA A 348 -22.27 -5.95 27.72
C ALA A 348 -22.54 -7.47 27.70
N GLN A 349 -22.05 -8.22 28.67
CA GLN A 349 -22.30 -9.66 28.78
C GLN A 349 -23.79 -9.97 28.90
N SER A 350 -24.51 -9.25 29.78
CA SER A 350 -25.97 -9.43 29.98
C SER A 350 -26.73 -9.07 28.68
N MET A 351 -26.33 -8.01 28.00
CA MET A 351 -26.95 -7.58 26.73
C MET A 351 -26.72 -8.59 25.63
N MET A 352 -25.50 -9.10 25.47
CA MET A 352 -25.14 -10.11 24.50
C MET A 352 -26.03 -11.35 24.67
N SER A 353 -26.16 -11.86 25.89
CA SER A 353 -27.02 -13.02 26.20
C SER A 353 -28.50 -12.71 25.93
N GLY A 354 -28.97 -11.52 26.27
CA GLY A 354 -30.35 -11.08 25.98
C GLY A 354 -30.64 -10.96 24.49
N LEU A 355 -29.69 -10.42 23.71
CA LEU A 355 -29.81 -10.31 22.24
C LEU A 355 -29.82 -11.68 21.59
N ALA A 356 -28.97 -12.62 21.99
CA ALA A 356 -28.98 -14.00 21.50
C ALA A 356 -30.33 -14.66 21.73
N ALA A 357 -30.87 -14.56 22.95
CA ALA A 357 -32.19 -15.10 23.30
C ALA A 357 -33.32 -14.45 22.47
N LEU A 358 -33.28 -13.12 22.30
CA LEU A 358 -34.27 -12.37 21.50
C LEU A 358 -34.24 -12.77 20.02
N ARG A 359 -33.05 -12.99 19.47
CA ARG A 359 -32.85 -13.42 18.08
C ARG A 359 -33.07 -14.92 17.86
N GLY A 360 -33.33 -15.68 18.92
CA GLY A 360 -33.50 -17.13 18.87
C GLY A 360 -32.20 -17.87 18.52
N CYS A 361 -31.04 -17.32 18.90
CA CYS A 361 -29.74 -17.99 18.82
C CYS A 361 -29.52 -18.84 20.07
N HIS A 362 -28.94 -20.02 19.90
CA HIS A 362 -28.64 -20.90 21.04
C HIS A 362 -27.39 -20.46 21.80
N GLU A 363 -26.48 -19.78 21.11
CA GLU A 363 -25.25 -19.22 21.64
C GLU A 363 -25.05 -17.77 21.19
N CYS A 364 -24.19 -17.04 21.91
CA CYS A 364 -23.80 -15.69 21.51
C CYS A 364 -22.75 -15.76 20.39
N GLY A 365 -22.95 -14.94 19.35
CA GLY A 365 -22.00 -14.76 18.25
C GLY A 365 -21.29 -13.40 18.30
N LEU A 366 -20.51 -13.13 17.26
CA LEU A 366 -19.78 -11.86 17.09
C LEU A 366 -20.72 -10.66 16.95
N TYR A 367 -21.88 -10.86 16.33
CA TYR A 367 -22.84 -9.77 16.08
C TYR A 367 -23.55 -9.35 17.37
N GLU A 368 -23.86 -10.28 18.28
CA GLU A 368 -24.36 -9.96 19.62
C GLU A 368 -23.30 -9.22 20.44
N LEU A 369 -22.02 -9.57 20.32
CA LEU A 369 -20.91 -8.89 20.98
C LEU A 369 -20.75 -7.46 20.45
N GLU A 370 -20.77 -7.25 19.14
CA GLU A 370 -20.60 -5.94 18.52
C GLU A 370 -21.73 -4.98 18.95
N ASP A 371 -22.98 -5.46 18.97
CA ASP A 371 -24.13 -4.69 19.43
C ASP A 371 -24.05 -4.39 20.92
N ALA A 372 -23.59 -5.34 21.72
CA ALA A 372 -23.43 -5.19 23.17
C ALA A 372 -22.31 -4.18 23.52
N ILE A 373 -21.16 -4.23 22.84
CA ILE A 373 -20.08 -3.24 22.99
C ILE A 373 -20.55 -1.86 22.55
N THR A 374 -21.26 -1.77 21.41
CA THR A 374 -21.80 -0.50 20.93
C THR A 374 -22.72 0.13 21.96
N SER A 375 -23.57 -0.66 22.59
CA SER A 375 -24.57 -0.15 23.54
C SER A 375 -24.01 0.14 24.94
N SER A 376 -22.97 -0.61 25.37
CA SER A 376 -22.48 -0.54 26.75
C SER A 376 -21.19 0.29 26.90
N PHE A 377 -20.30 0.30 25.88
CA PHE A 377 -18.99 0.99 25.96
C PHE A 377 -19.02 2.37 25.31
N ILE A 378 -19.89 2.59 24.31
CA ILE A 378 -19.98 3.88 23.62
C ILE A 378 -20.99 4.75 24.33
N LYS A 379 -20.51 5.83 25.00
CA LYS A 379 -21.33 6.77 25.75
C LYS A 379 -21.57 8.03 24.91
N GLY A 380 -22.77 8.20 24.37
CA GLY A 380 -23.17 9.32 23.53
C GLY A 380 -23.25 9.00 22.04
N GLU A 381 -23.07 10.01 21.18
CA GLU A 381 -23.10 9.80 19.72
C GLU A 381 -21.88 9.02 19.23
N LYS A 382 -22.09 8.17 18.24
CA LYS A 382 -21.02 7.39 17.60
C LYS A 382 -20.18 8.32 16.71
N THR A 383 -19.01 8.71 17.21
CA THR A 383 -17.97 9.48 16.48
C THR A 383 -16.76 8.58 16.23
N ILE A 384 -15.81 9.05 15.42
CA ILE A 384 -14.55 8.30 15.13
C ILE A 384 -13.82 7.97 16.45
N SER A 385 -13.74 8.89 17.38
CA SER A 385 -13.07 8.66 18.69
C SER A 385 -13.87 7.78 19.64
N SER A 386 -15.20 7.77 19.58
CA SER A 386 -16.05 6.92 20.43
C SER A 386 -16.21 5.49 19.89
N ALA A 387 -15.89 5.25 18.63
CA ALA A 387 -15.94 3.90 18.01
C ALA A 387 -14.71 3.02 18.37
N LEU A 388 -13.69 3.58 19.01
CA LEU A 388 -12.42 2.90 19.32
C LEU A 388 -12.57 1.54 20.05
N PRO A 389 -13.52 1.30 21.00
CA PRO A 389 -13.72 -0.04 21.56
C PRO A 389 -14.11 -1.10 20.52
N ILE A 390 -14.88 -0.73 19.49
CA ILE A 390 -15.27 -1.65 18.39
C ILE A 390 -14.05 -1.94 17.53
N ASP A 391 -13.26 -0.93 17.18
CA ASP A 391 -12.05 -1.08 16.39
C ASP A 391 -11.03 -1.98 17.10
N LEU A 392 -10.88 -1.85 18.41
CA LEU A 392 -10.04 -2.72 19.24
C LEU A 392 -10.57 -4.17 19.25
N MET A 393 -11.88 -4.36 19.37
CA MET A 393 -12.50 -5.69 19.28
C MET A 393 -12.25 -6.33 17.91
N HIS A 394 -12.46 -5.58 16.82
CA HIS A 394 -12.19 -6.06 15.46
C HIS A 394 -10.72 -6.42 15.28
N LYS A 395 -9.79 -5.59 15.75
CA LYS A 395 -8.35 -5.86 15.70
C LYS A 395 -7.96 -7.13 16.47
N LEU A 396 -8.56 -7.36 17.64
CA LEU A 396 -8.34 -8.58 18.41
C LEU A 396 -8.92 -9.80 17.71
N ALA A 397 -10.09 -9.67 17.06
CA ALA A 397 -10.71 -10.76 16.31
C ALA A 397 -9.96 -11.09 15.01
N THR A 398 -9.34 -10.10 14.38
CA THR A 398 -8.45 -10.31 13.21
C THR A 398 -7.14 -10.99 13.63
N GLY A 399 -6.51 -10.55 14.73
CA GLY A 399 -5.24 -11.07 15.23
C GLY A 399 -4.02 -10.42 14.58
N ASP A 400 -2.88 -10.48 15.28
CA ASP A 400 -1.61 -9.84 14.92
C ASP A 400 -0.46 -10.82 14.67
N LYS A 401 -0.74 -12.14 14.70
CA LYS A 401 0.28 -13.16 14.57
C LYS A 401 0.59 -13.45 13.10
N THR A 402 1.87 -13.71 12.85
CA THR A 402 2.37 -14.28 11.59
C THR A 402 2.77 -15.73 11.83
N GLY A 403 2.46 -16.59 10.87
CA GLY A 403 2.82 -17.98 10.94
C GLY A 403 4.31 -18.24 10.64
N HIS A 404 4.65 -19.51 10.51
CA HIS A 404 6.02 -19.95 10.25
C HIS A 404 6.03 -21.21 9.39
N ILE A 405 6.90 -21.29 8.39
CA ILE A 405 7.09 -22.50 7.56
C ILE A 405 8.25 -23.32 8.11
N GLY A 406 7.99 -24.60 8.40
CA GLY A 406 8.96 -25.50 9.04
C GLY A 406 10.04 -26.06 8.12
N ASP A 407 9.79 -26.20 6.82
CA ASP A 407 10.74 -26.74 5.85
C ASP A 407 11.37 -25.63 4.99
N ILE A 408 12.70 -25.59 4.99
CA ILE A 408 13.49 -24.53 4.34
C ILE A 408 13.79 -24.87 2.85
N ASN A 409 13.48 -26.08 2.38
CA ASN A 409 13.88 -26.54 1.04
C ASN A 409 13.08 -25.85 -0.09
N HIS A 410 12.02 -25.12 0.23
CA HIS A 410 11.13 -24.42 -0.72
C HIS A 410 11.09 -22.91 -0.46
N VAL A 411 12.22 -22.30 -0.09
CA VAL A 411 12.30 -20.85 0.15
C VAL A 411 12.13 -20.09 -1.18
N PRO A 412 11.24 -19.07 -1.25
CA PRO A 412 11.12 -18.21 -2.42
C PRO A 412 12.47 -17.61 -2.84
N PRO A 413 12.76 -17.53 -4.16
CA PRO A 413 14.08 -17.11 -4.64
C PRO A 413 14.56 -15.77 -4.08
N LEU A 414 13.66 -14.78 -3.94
CA LEU A 414 14.03 -13.47 -3.38
C LEU A 414 14.39 -13.53 -1.89
N ILE A 415 13.74 -14.41 -1.12
CA ILE A 415 14.11 -14.61 0.29
C ILE A 415 15.50 -15.28 0.38
N ALA A 416 15.77 -16.24 -0.50
CA ALA A 416 17.08 -16.89 -0.56
C ALA A 416 18.18 -15.89 -0.92
N ASP A 417 17.95 -15.04 -1.94
CA ASP A 417 18.90 -13.97 -2.31
C ASP A 417 19.09 -12.96 -1.17
N PHE A 418 18.00 -12.55 -0.51
CA PHE A 418 18.07 -11.66 0.66
C PHE A 418 18.94 -12.24 1.78
N GLU A 419 18.75 -13.52 2.11
CA GLU A 419 19.55 -14.17 3.16
C GLU A 419 21.02 -14.33 2.75
N GLU A 420 21.29 -14.59 1.48
CA GLU A 420 22.64 -14.66 0.93
C GLU A 420 23.33 -13.29 0.97
N GLN A 421 22.64 -12.20 0.55
CA GLN A 421 23.17 -10.84 0.65
C GLN A 421 23.42 -10.44 2.11
N CYS A 422 22.49 -10.74 3.03
CA CYS A 422 22.70 -10.49 4.45
C CYS A 422 23.92 -11.25 5.00
N LYS A 423 24.14 -12.49 4.58
CA LYS A 423 25.33 -13.29 4.95
C LYS A 423 26.61 -12.69 4.36
N ARG A 424 26.59 -12.29 3.07
CA ARG A 424 27.70 -11.63 2.37
C ARG A 424 28.13 -10.36 3.10
N PHE A 425 27.19 -9.53 3.53
CA PHE A 425 27.46 -8.29 4.26
C PHE A 425 27.56 -8.46 5.78
N ARG A 426 27.44 -9.70 6.30
CA ARG A 426 27.50 -10.04 7.74
C ARG A 426 26.45 -9.31 8.57
N LEU A 427 25.27 -9.10 8.03
CA LEU A 427 24.14 -8.47 8.72
C LEU A 427 23.50 -9.44 9.69
N LYS A 428 23.14 -8.95 10.88
CA LYS A 428 22.48 -9.75 11.92
C LYS A 428 20.97 -9.67 11.74
N ILE A 429 20.34 -10.68 11.13
CA ILE A 429 18.90 -10.70 10.85
C ILE A 429 18.05 -11.44 11.91
N LYS A 430 18.69 -12.19 12.83
CA LYS A 430 18.00 -12.94 13.89
C LYS A 430 18.05 -12.22 15.24
N THR A 431 17.82 -10.91 15.26
CA THR A 431 17.87 -10.08 16.47
C THR A 431 16.51 -9.54 16.84
N VAL A 432 16.20 -9.49 18.12
CA VAL A 432 14.95 -8.90 18.61
C VAL A 432 14.97 -7.38 18.52
N THR A 433 16.14 -6.76 18.73
CA THR A 433 16.33 -5.30 18.66
C THR A 433 16.89 -4.87 17.31
N PRO A 434 16.53 -3.66 16.80
CA PRO A 434 17.13 -3.11 15.60
C PRO A 434 18.66 -2.96 15.73
N ASN A 435 19.37 -3.23 14.64
CA ASN A 435 20.80 -3.06 14.56
C ASN A 435 21.12 -1.73 13.86
N LYS A 436 22.25 -1.11 14.26
CA LYS A 436 22.77 0.10 13.62
C LYS A 436 24.07 -0.22 12.90
N THR A 437 24.28 0.36 11.72
CA THR A 437 25.53 0.24 10.97
C THR A 437 25.86 1.56 10.29
N GLU A 438 27.16 1.85 10.21
CA GLU A 438 27.71 2.98 9.45
C GLU A 438 28.34 2.44 8.17
N VAL A 439 27.96 3.01 7.04
CA VAL A 439 28.40 2.60 5.70
C VAL A 439 29.24 3.72 5.09
N SER A 440 30.51 3.46 4.80
CA SER A 440 31.40 4.39 4.10
C SER A 440 31.29 4.18 2.59
N LEU A 441 30.73 5.15 1.86
CA LEU A 441 30.36 5.01 0.44
C LEU A 441 31.59 4.78 -0.48
N PHE A 442 32.68 5.47 -0.23
CA PHE A 442 33.81 5.54 -1.17
C PHE A 442 35.12 4.91 -0.66
N THR A 443 35.14 4.48 0.59
CA THR A 443 36.40 3.95 1.20
C THR A 443 36.64 2.48 0.88
N THR A 444 35.57 1.72 0.65
CA THR A 444 35.64 0.28 0.35
C THR A 444 34.59 -0.09 -0.71
N ALA A 445 34.95 -1.00 -1.63
CA ALA A 445 33.98 -1.51 -2.62
C ALA A 445 32.75 -2.14 -1.95
N ASN A 446 32.91 -2.81 -0.80
CA ASN A 446 31.83 -3.39 -0.03
C ASN A 446 30.90 -2.33 0.59
N GLY A 447 31.37 -1.12 0.87
CA GLY A 447 30.53 -0.05 1.42
C GLY A 447 29.49 0.42 0.41
N MET A 448 29.89 0.68 -0.84
CA MET A 448 28.96 1.07 -1.91
C MET A 448 27.93 -0.04 -2.18
N GLU A 449 28.35 -1.30 -2.25
CA GLU A 449 27.46 -2.43 -2.49
C GLU A 449 26.45 -2.64 -1.34
N LEU A 450 26.87 -2.45 -0.09
CA LEU A 450 25.98 -2.50 1.07
C LEU A 450 24.95 -1.35 1.04
N SER A 451 25.40 -0.14 0.69
CA SER A 451 24.50 1.01 0.50
C SER A 451 23.45 0.70 -0.59
N ARG A 452 23.90 0.22 -1.76
CA ARG A 452 23.01 -0.19 -2.85
C ARG A 452 22.00 -1.24 -2.41
N PHE A 453 22.43 -2.24 -1.64
CA PHE A 453 21.53 -3.26 -1.09
C PHE A 453 20.47 -2.66 -0.17
N PHE A 454 20.83 -1.77 0.76
CA PHE A 454 19.86 -1.12 1.63
C PHE A 454 18.88 -0.24 0.83
N HIS A 455 19.35 0.50 -0.16
CA HIS A 455 18.48 1.28 -1.04
C HIS A 455 17.50 0.39 -1.83
N ARG A 456 17.94 -0.78 -2.32
CA ARG A 456 17.08 -1.77 -2.97
C ARG A 456 15.99 -2.28 -2.02
N MET A 457 16.34 -2.58 -0.77
CA MET A 457 15.38 -3.03 0.25
C MET A 457 14.34 -1.95 0.59
N VAL A 458 14.76 -0.68 0.64
CA VAL A 458 13.82 0.45 0.83
C VAL A 458 12.91 0.62 -0.39
N PHE A 459 13.46 0.54 -1.60
CA PHE A 459 12.70 0.69 -2.84
C PHE A 459 11.61 -0.39 -3.00
N LEU A 460 11.88 -1.63 -2.58
CA LEU A 460 10.90 -2.71 -2.56
C LEU A 460 9.91 -2.63 -1.37
N GLY A 461 9.95 -1.60 -0.54
CA GLY A 461 9.02 -1.43 0.58
C GLY A 461 9.09 -2.53 1.64
N THR A 462 10.29 -3.08 1.89
CA THR A 462 10.45 -4.28 2.74
C THR A 462 10.47 -4.00 4.23
N ASP A 463 10.43 -2.76 4.68
CA ASP A 463 10.60 -2.33 6.08
C ASP A 463 11.84 -2.91 6.78
N PHE A 464 12.80 -3.42 6.01
CA PHE A 464 14.03 -4.02 6.53
C PHE A 464 15.02 -3.00 7.05
N ALA A 465 15.17 -1.87 6.35
CA ALA A 465 16.19 -0.88 6.64
C ALA A 465 15.66 0.55 6.49
N GLN A 466 16.16 1.44 7.37
CA GLN A 466 15.87 2.87 7.33
C GLN A 466 17.16 3.65 7.46
N ARG A 467 17.37 4.63 6.55
CA ARG A 467 18.52 5.54 6.63
C ARG A 467 18.22 6.66 7.64
N THR A 468 19.06 6.80 8.64
CA THR A 468 18.95 7.86 9.66
C THR A 468 19.81 9.07 9.33
N LYS A 469 20.97 8.87 8.68
CA LYS A 469 21.86 9.95 8.20
C LYS A 469 22.52 9.55 6.89
N GLY A 470 22.80 10.52 6.05
CA GLY A 470 23.46 10.29 4.77
C GLY A 470 23.08 11.36 3.73
N PRO A 471 23.63 11.27 2.50
CA PRO A 471 23.28 12.18 1.42
C PRO A 471 21.84 11.94 0.96
N ASP A 472 21.00 12.96 1.04
CA ASP A 472 19.64 12.93 0.49
C ASP A 472 19.67 13.53 -0.93
N LEU A 473 19.63 12.65 -1.94
CA LEU A 473 19.70 13.05 -3.34
C LEU A 473 18.39 13.64 -3.83
N HIS A 474 17.26 13.20 -3.32
CA HIS A 474 15.94 13.70 -3.67
C HIS A 474 15.73 15.14 -3.15
N ARG A 475 16.05 15.38 -1.89
CA ARG A 475 15.95 16.72 -1.26
C ARG A 475 17.20 17.56 -1.45
N ARG A 476 18.26 17.02 -2.06
CA ARG A 476 19.57 17.67 -2.27
C ARG A 476 20.22 18.17 -0.97
N LYS A 477 19.97 17.46 0.15
CA LYS A 477 20.55 17.77 1.46
C LYS A 477 21.75 16.87 1.74
N ASP A 478 22.70 17.40 2.52
CA ASP A 478 23.87 16.65 3.01
C ASP A 478 24.71 15.91 1.93
N ARG A 479 24.70 16.38 0.68
CA ARG A 479 25.36 15.73 -0.48
C ARG A 479 26.86 15.54 -0.33
N SER A 480 27.50 16.32 0.54
CA SER A 480 28.95 16.19 0.86
C SER A 480 29.25 15.08 1.85
N ARG A 481 28.24 14.43 2.44
CA ARG A 481 28.46 13.31 3.34
C ARG A 481 28.93 12.09 2.55
N VAL A 482 30.02 11.49 3.01
CA VAL A 482 30.62 10.28 2.44
C VAL A 482 30.25 9.01 3.21
N ARG A 483 29.37 9.14 4.19
CA ARG A 483 28.93 8.06 5.07
C ARG A 483 27.41 8.10 5.26
N GLU A 484 26.83 6.92 5.36
CA GLU A 484 25.41 6.70 5.69
C GLU A 484 25.30 5.97 7.01
N GLU A 485 24.34 6.36 7.86
CA GLU A 485 23.93 5.62 9.04
C GLU A 485 22.61 4.91 8.76
N TRP A 486 22.56 3.61 8.95
CA TRP A 486 21.40 2.77 8.73
C TRP A 486 20.98 2.06 10.00
N VAL A 487 19.67 1.96 10.21
CA VAL A 487 19.03 1.11 11.20
C VAL A 487 18.31 -0.01 10.44
N TYR A 488 18.56 -1.26 10.80
CA TYR A 488 17.94 -2.39 10.10
C TYR A 488 17.49 -3.50 11.06
N LYS A 489 16.43 -4.19 10.67
CA LYS A 489 15.88 -5.34 11.37
C LYS A 489 15.02 -6.15 10.40
N LYS A 490 15.18 -7.49 10.37
CA LYS A 490 14.21 -8.34 9.69
C LYS A 490 12.90 -8.37 10.49
N VAL A 491 11.80 -7.96 9.87
CA VAL A 491 10.44 -7.99 10.41
C VAL A 491 9.58 -8.92 9.55
N PRO A 492 8.43 -9.42 10.02
CA PRO A 492 7.55 -10.26 9.19
C PRO A 492 7.15 -9.61 7.87
N ALA A 493 6.91 -8.30 7.85
CA ALA A 493 6.63 -7.53 6.65
C ALA A 493 7.75 -7.62 5.59
N THR A 494 9.02 -7.83 6.01
CA THR A 494 10.15 -8.02 5.09
C THR A 494 9.96 -9.24 4.20
N ASP A 495 9.58 -10.38 4.78
CA ASP A 495 9.36 -11.62 4.02
C ASP A 495 8.12 -11.48 3.12
N VAL A 496 7.05 -10.87 3.60
CA VAL A 496 5.82 -10.62 2.81
C VAL A 496 6.14 -9.76 1.58
N ALA A 497 6.82 -8.63 1.75
CA ALA A 497 7.18 -7.76 0.64
C ALA A 497 8.10 -8.46 -0.38
N LEU A 498 9.10 -9.24 0.08
CA LEU A 498 9.95 -10.01 -0.82
C LEU A 498 9.17 -11.08 -1.59
N ILE A 499 8.19 -11.71 -0.96
CA ILE A 499 7.30 -12.68 -1.60
C ILE A 499 6.47 -12.00 -2.69
N ASP A 500 5.88 -10.85 -2.40
CA ASP A 500 5.09 -10.06 -3.35
C ASP A 500 5.89 -9.68 -4.60
N HIS A 501 7.20 -9.49 -4.46
CA HIS A 501 8.11 -9.20 -5.56
C HIS A 501 8.73 -10.43 -6.23
N THR A 502 8.37 -11.66 -5.84
CA THR A 502 8.94 -12.88 -6.45
C THR A 502 8.60 -12.99 -7.94
N ALA A 503 7.44 -12.45 -8.36
CA ALA A 503 7.09 -12.36 -9.78
C ALA A 503 7.96 -11.33 -10.54
N ASP A 504 8.55 -10.37 -9.85
CA ASP A 504 9.36 -9.32 -10.47
C ASP A 504 10.80 -9.77 -10.78
N GLY A 505 11.31 -10.82 -10.10
CA GLY A 505 12.65 -11.36 -10.36
C GLY A 505 13.06 -12.45 -9.39
N PHE A 506 14.17 -13.12 -9.69
CA PHE A 506 14.76 -14.13 -8.81
C PHE A 506 15.82 -13.56 -7.84
N THR A 507 16.28 -12.33 -8.10
CA THR A 507 17.20 -11.59 -7.23
C THR A 507 16.60 -10.23 -6.88
N ILE A 508 17.00 -9.67 -5.74
CA ILE A 508 16.58 -8.33 -5.30
C ILE A 508 16.90 -7.28 -6.36
N GLU A 509 18.05 -7.38 -7.02
CA GLU A 509 18.43 -6.47 -8.10
C GLU A 509 17.48 -6.57 -9.30
N GLU A 510 17.18 -7.79 -9.73
CA GLU A 510 16.26 -8.03 -10.86
C GLU A 510 14.84 -7.53 -10.54
N ALA A 511 14.35 -7.78 -9.32
CA ALA A 511 13.06 -7.31 -8.87
C ALA A 511 12.97 -5.77 -8.87
N CYS A 512 13.98 -5.08 -8.33
CA CYS A 512 14.05 -3.63 -8.37
C CYS A 512 14.04 -3.08 -9.81
N ARG A 513 14.81 -3.71 -10.72
CA ARG A 513 14.86 -3.31 -12.13
C ARG A 513 13.49 -3.46 -12.80
N THR A 514 12.81 -4.58 -12.59
CA THR A 514 11.47 -4.85 -13.14
C THR A 514 10.44 -3.85 -12.61
N CYS A 515 10.45 -3.58 -11.29
CA CYS A 515 9.56 -2.60 -10.68
C CYS A 515 9.80 -1.19 -11.23
N ALA A 516 11.06 -0.75 -11.33
CA ALA A 516 11.41 0.56 -11.88
C ALA A 516 10.94 0.68 -13.35
N SER A 517 11.22 -0.33 -14.18
CA SER A 517 10.79 -0.36 -15.58
C SER A 517 9.26 -0.32 -15.71
N ARG A 518 8.54 -1.09 -14.88
CA ARG A 518 7.06 -1.11 -14.89
C ARG A 518 6.50 0.26 -14.52
N THR A 519 7.01 0.90 -13.46
CA THR A 519 6.55 2.22 -13.04
C THR A 519 6.80 3.27 -14.12
N LEU A 520 7.99 3.27 -14.75
CA LEU A 520 8.30 4.19 -15.85
C LEU A 520 7.35 4.03 -17.03
N ARG A 521 6.90 2.82 -17.37
CA ARG A 521 5.98 2.61 -18.52
C ARG A 521 4.57 3.17 -18.30
N HIS A 522 4.13 3.24 -17.05
CA HIS A 522 2.79 3.72 -16.69
C HIS A 522 2.76 5.17 -16.21
N GLU A 523 3.93 5.80 -16.05
CA GLU A 523 4.05 7.16 -15.54
C GLU A 523 3.85 8.19 -16.65
N LYS A 524 3.32 9.38 -16.26
CA LYS A 524 3.09 10.52 -17.16
C LYS A 524 3.79 11.80 -16.70
N HIS A 525 4.23 11.83 -15.43
CA HIS A 525 4.84 12.99 -14.82
C HIS A 525 6.37 12.91 -14.80
N CYS A 526 7.01 13.98 -15.23
CA CYS A 526 8.46 14.09 -15.36
C CYS A 526 9.19 13.95 -14.01
N ASP A 527 8.65 14.53 -12.95
CA ASP A 527 9.26 14.51 -11.63
C ASP A 527 9.28 13.08 -11.04
N VAL A 528 8.20 12.32 -11.20
CA VAL A 528 8.13 10.92 -10.75
C VAL A 528 9.11 10.06 -11.56
N ALA A 529 9.14 10.21 -12.88
CA ALA A 529 10.10 9.51 -13.72
C ALA A 529 11.55 9.82 -13.31
N ALA A 530 11.86 11.11 -13.09
CA ALA A 530 13.18 11.54 -12.65
C ALA A 530 13.52 11.04 -11.24
N HIS A 531 12.54 10.95 -10.34
CA HIS A 531 12.69 10.38 -9.00
C HIS A 531 13.10 8.90 -9.09
N ILE A 532 12.41 8.10 -9.90
CA ILE A 532 12.75 6.69 -10.14
C ILE A 532 14.17 6.55 -10.70
N LEU A 533 14.58 7.44 -11.60
CA LEU A 533 15.94 7.43 -12.14
C LEU A 533 17.01 7.71 -11.07
N VAL A 534 16.73 8.59 -10.10
CA VAL A 534 17.60 8.80 -8.94
C VAL A 534 17.66 7.56 -8.05
N ASP A 535 16.53 6.89 -7.83
CA ASP A 535 16.50 5.62 -7.08
C ASP A 535 17.33 4.55 -7.78
N CYS A 536 17.16 4.39 -9.11
CA CYS A 536 17.98 3.45 -9.90
C CYS A 536 19.48 3.75 -9.77
N PHE A 537 19.84 5.04 -9.80
CA PHE A 537 21.22 5.46 -9.61
C PHE A 537 21.75 5.09 -8.22
N GLN A 538 20.99 5.34 -7.15
CA GLN A 538 21.37 4.96 -5.77
C GLN A 538 21.44 3.45 -5.58
N MET A 539 20.58 2.68 -6.25
CA MET A 539 20.56 1.23 -6.25
C MET A 539 21.66 0.61 -7.12
N GLY A 540 22.34 1.40 -7.95
CA GLY A 540 23.34 0.92 -8.90
C GLY A 540 22.71 0.04 -10.01
N LEU A 541 21.51 0.36 -10.45
CA LEU A 541 20.78 -0.37 -11.51
C LEU A 541 21.07 0.25 -12.88
N GLU A 542 21.41 -0.58 -13.84
CA GLU A 542 21.48 -0.20 -15.24
C GLU A 542 20.10 -0.35 -15.88
N LEU A 543 19.61 0.71 -16.49
CA LEU A 543 18.33 0.74 -17.22
C LEU A 543 18.53 0.29 -18.67
N SER A 544 17.53 -0.41 -19.19
CA SER A 544 17.49 -0.78 -20.61
C SER A 544 17.32 0.46 -21.50
N ASP A 545 17.72 0.38 -22.76
CA ASP A 545 17.54 1.48 -23.71
C ASP A 545 16.07 1.81 -23.93
N ASN A 546 15.18 0.82 -23.78
CA ASN A 546 13.74 1.04 -23.84
C ASN A 546 13.22 1.86 -22.64
N ASP A 547 13.73 1.61 -21.43
CA ASP A 547 13.33 2.38 -20.23
C ASP A 547 13.85 3.83 -20.30
N LYS A 548 15.06 4.03 -20.86
CA LYS A 548 15.60 5.38 -21.15
C LYS A 548 14.73 6.13 -22.15
N ALA A 549 14.33 5.45 -23.24
CA ALA A 549 13.43 6.02 -24.24
C ALA A 549 12.05 6.34 -23.67
N CYS A 550 11.55 5.49 -22.75
CA CYS A 550 10.28 5.72 -22.05
C CYS A 550 10.36 6.99 -21.19
N ALA A 551 11.42 7.15 -20.38
CA ALA A 551 11.64 8.36 -19.60
C ALA A 551 11.72 9.62 -20.48
N GLU A 552 12.39 9.55 -21.65
CA GLU A 552 12.43 10.65 -22.61
C GLU A 552 11.04 10.98 -23.20
N ASN A 553 10.21 9.99 -23.46
CA ASN A 553 8.85 10.20 -23.96
C ASN A 553 7.95 10.87 -22.92
N ILE A 554 8.07 10.50 -21.64
CA ILE A 554 7.37 11.17 -20.53
C ILE A 554 7.73 12.65 -20.50
N LEU A 555 9.03 12.99 -20.59
CA LEU A 555 9.53 14.37 -20.66
C LEU A 555 8.93 15.17 -21.83
N ASN A 556 8.71 14.51 -22.98
CA ASN A 556 8.15 15.17 -24.14
C ASN A 556 6.63 15.42 -24.02
N SER A 557 5.92 14.58 -23.27
CA SER A 557 4.47 14.63 -23.15
C SER A 557 3.95 15.38 -21.92
N ASP A 558 4.76 15.48 -20.85
CA ASP A 558 4.35 16.18 -19.63
C ASP A 558 4.20 17.69 -19.86
N GLY A 559 2.99 18.20 -19.65
CA GLY A 559 2.64 19.61 -19.80
C GLY A 559 2.73 20.42 -18.49
N ASP A 560 2.98 19.77 -17.36
CA ASP A 560 3.04 20.44 -16.06
C ASP A 560 4.40 21.10 -15.83
N PHE A 561 4.40 22.44 -15.75
CA PHE A 561 5.58 23.25 -15.47
C PHE A 561 6.31 22.84 -14.18
N PHE A 562 5.56 22.52 -13.12
CA PHE A 562 6.12 22.19 -11.82
C PHE A 562 6.74 20.80 -11.82
N SER A 563 6.08 19.83 -12.42
CA SER A 563 6.62 18.48 -12.62
C SER A 563 7.92 18.52 -13.41
N VAL A 564 7.96 19.25 -14.54
CA VAL A 564 9.18 19.40 -15.35
C VAL A 564 10.29 20.12 -14.57
N GLY A 565 9.94 21.12 -13.75
CA GLY A 565 10.89 21.84 -12.90
C GLY A 565 11.51 20.95 -11.80
N ARG A 566 10.71 20.14 -11.15
CA ARG A 566 11.19 19.14 -10.18
C ARG A 566 12.08 18.10 -10.86
N GLY A 567 11.68 17.61 -12.04
CA GLY A 567 12.46 16.70 -12.87
C GLY A 567 13.85 17.25 -13.22
N LEU A 568 13.93 18.51 -13.66
CA LEU A 568 15.21 19.17 -13.94
C LEU A 568 16.17 19.13 -12.74
N ARG A 569 15.67 19.36 -11.53
CA ARG A 569 16.50 19.30 -10.30
C ARG A 569 17.12 17.93 -10.09
N HIS A 570 16.37 16.87 -10.37
CA HIS A 570 16.85 15.50 -10.27
C HIS A 570 17.92 15.19 -11.34
N PHE A 571 17.72 15.60 -12.59
CA PHE A 571 18.70 15.38 -13.66
C PHE A 571 20.02 16.11 -13.40
N ILE A 572 19.98 17.36 -12.92
CA ILE A 572 21.17 18.10 -12.51
C ILE A 572 21.89 17.35 -11.37
N THR A 573 21.15 16.80 -10.40
CA THR A 573 21.75 16.03 -9.30
C THR A 573 22.45 14.78 -9.81
N LEU A 574 21.86 14.06 -10.75
CA LEU A 574 22.50 12.88 -11.36
C LEU A 574 23.80 13.26 -12.10
N MET A 575 23.78 14.35 -12.87
CA MET A 575 24.97 14.83 -13.58
C MET A 575 26.11 15.24 -12.64
N GLU A 576 25.78 15.93 -11.53
CA GLU A 576 26.78 16.34 -10.52
C GLU A 576 27.45 15.13 -9.81
N LEU A 577 26.72 14.02 -9.65
CA LEU A 577 27.13 12.89 -8.83
C LEU A 577 27.66 11.68 -9.61
N GLN A 578 27.44 11.60 -10.92
CA GLN A 578 27.80 10.42 -11.71
C GLN A 578 29.29 10.05 -11.59
N GLN A 579 30.21 11.03 -11.54
CA GLN A 579 31.64 10.78 -11.37
C GLN A 579 31.95 10.22 -9.96
N LEU A 580 31.30 10.77 -8.93
CA LEU A 580 31.53 10.38 -7.55
C LEU A 580 31.05 8.93 -7.29
N TYR A 581 29.93 8.53 -7.87
CA TYR A 581 29.35 7.19 -7.74
C TYR A 581 29.87 6.19 -8.80
N ASN A 582 30.76 6.65 -9.68
CA ASN A 582 31.30 5.85 -10.78
C ASN A 582 30.18 5.15 -11.59
N THR A 583 29.12 5.88 -11.88
CA THR A 583 27.94 5.40 -12.61
C THR A 583 27.66 6.38 -13.74
N GLU A 584 27.76 5.93 -14.99
CA GLU A 584 27.43 6.75 -16.15
C GLU A 584 25.92 6.75 -16.37
N PHE A 585 25.33 7.94 -16.47
CA PHE A 585 23.95 8.15 -16.87
C PHE A 585 23.88 9.15 -18.02
N SER A 586 24.27 8.68 -19.22
CA SER A 586 24.39 9.52 -20.41
C SER A 586 23.10 10.24 -20.83
N ALA A 587 21.93 9.72 -20.45
CA ALA A 587 20.64 10.33 -20.75
C ALA A 587 20.34 11.57 -19.89
N ALA A 588 20.97 11.76 -18.71
CA ALA A 588 20.65 12.83 -17.78
C ALA A 588 20.82 14.22 -18.40
N GLU A 589 21.89 14.44 -19.18
CA GLU A 589 22.14 15.72 -19.84
C GLU A 589 21.07 16.06 -20.89
N ASN A 590 20.70 15.08 -21.72
CA ASN A 590 19.66 15.26 -22.72
C ASN A 590 18.29 15.52 -22.07
N CYS A 591 17.97 14.80 -20.98
CA CYS A 591 16.76 15.03 -20.21
C CYS A 591 16.75 16.43 -19.60
N ALA A 592 17.87 16.88 -19.00
CA ALA A 592 17.99 18.25 -18.46
C ALA A 592 17.77 19.31 -19.55
N LYS A 593 18.40 19.19 -20.72
CA LYS A 593 18.21 20.09 -21.86
C LYS A 593 16.75 20.19 -22.32
N ARG A 594 16.05 19.04 -22.38
CA ARG A 594 14.61 19.01 -22.72
C ARG A 594 13.76 19.71 -21.65
N CYS A 595 14.00 19.45 -20.37
CA CYS A 595 13.32 20.14 -19.29
C CYS A 595 13.52 21.66 -19.37
N MET A 596 14.76 22.12 -19.61
CA MET A 596 15.07 23.53 -19.72
C MET A 596 14.32 24.20 -20.88
N THR A 597 14.28 23.56 -22.06
CA THR A 597 13.51 24.08 -23.22
C THR A 597 12.02 24.23 -22.88
N ARG A 598 11.43 23.25 -22.21
CA ARG A 598 10.01 23.30 -21.80
C ARG A 598 9.75 24.35 -20.74
N ILE A 599 10.61 24.46 -19.73
CA ILE A 599 10.50 25.51 -18.70
C ILE A 599 10.58 26.90 -19.36
N ILE A 600 11.56 27.16 -20.25
CA ILE A 600 11.70 28.41 -20.99
C ILE A 600 10.42 28.76 -21.76
N THR A 601 9.82 27.76 -22.43
CA THR A 601 8.59 27.96 -23.20
C THR A 601 7.39 28.29 -22.33
N ALA A 602 7.23 27.61 -21.17
CA ALA A 602 6.08 27.79 -20.30
C ALA A 602 6.22 28.92 -19.27
N LEU A 603 7.45 29.37 -18.98
CA LEU A 603 7.74 30.38 -17.95
C LEU A 603 6.94 31.68 -18.09
N PRO A 604 6.73 32.28 -19.29
CA PRO A 604 5.94 33.50 -19.42
C PRO A 604 4.49 33.36 -18.91
N ASP A 605 3.91 32.15 -18.95
CA ASP A 605 2.55 31.91 -18.48
C ASP A 605 2.45 31.71 -16.98
N MET A 606 3.60 31.59 -16.29
CA MET A 606 3.70 31.54 -14.83
C MET A 606 3.68 32.90 -14.16
N ALA A 607 3.49 33.97 -14.90
CA ALA A 607 3.45 35.34 -14.37
C ALA A 607 2.39 35.50 -13.25
N SER A 608 1.19 34.93 -13.41
CA SER A 608 0.08 34.98 -12.48
C SER A 608 -0.19 33.59 -11.84
N VAL A 609 0.85 32.95 -11.34
CA VAL A 609 0.76 31.67 -10.66
C VAL A 609 -0.03 31.80 -9.35
N LYS A 610 -0.78 30.73 -8.98
CA LYS A 610 -1.57 30.70 -7.73
C LYS A 610 -0.67 30.72 -6.50
N ASP A 611 -1.18 31.28 -5.40
CA ASP A 611 -0.47 31.48 -4.13
C ASP A 611 0.27 30.25 -3.62
N ASP A 612 -0.35 29.07 -3.70
CA ASP A 612 0.24 27.79 -3.26
C ASP A 612 1.51 27.39 -4.03
N HIS A 613 1.73 27.94 -5.23
CA HIS A 613 2.81 27.57 -6.14
C HIS A 613 3.86 28.67 -6.37
N ILE A 614 3.71 29.84 -5.78
CA ILE A 614 4.62 30.99 -5.96
C ILE A 614 6.06 30.61 -5.57
N ALA A 615 6.23 30.02 -4.38
CA ALA A 615 7.54 29.64 -3.88
C ALA A 615 8.20 28.55 -4.75
N GLU A 616 7.42 27.61 -5.26
CA GLU A 616 7.91 26.55 -6.15
C GLU A 616 8.31 27.11 -7.52
N CYS A 617 7.53 28.03 -8.08
CA CYS A 617 7.87 28.75 -9.32
C CYS A 617 9.22 29.45 -9.18
N ALA A 618 9.43 30.23 -8.12
CA ALA A 618 10.71 30.88 -7.86
C ALA A 618 11.87 29.88 -7.68
N ALA A 619 11.64 28.77 -7.01
CA ALA A 619 12.66 27.72 -6.85
C ALA A 619 13.07 27.09 -8.20
N ILE A 620 12.14 26.95 -9.14
CA ILE A 620 12.42 26.50 -10.52
C ILE A 620 13.22 27.58 -11.26
N MET A 621 12.85 28.88 -11.14
CA MET A 621 13.59 29.99 -11.74
C MET A 621 15.03 30.05 -11.24
N TYR A 622 15.29 29.84 -9.93
CA TYR A 622 16.66 29.78 -9.38
C TYR A 622 17.41 28.54 -9.87
N THR A 623 16.73 27.42 -10.03
CA THR A 623 17.33 26.19 -10.59
C THR A 623 17.78 26.44 -12.03
N MET A 624 16.97 27.10 -12.84
CA MET A 624 17.30 27.53 -14.20
C MET A 624 18.46 28.50 -14.22
N GLN A 625 18.44 29.56 -13.40
CA GLN A 625 19.54 30.51 -13.27
C GLN A 625 20.87 29.83 -13.01
N LYS A 626 20.88 28.89 -12.03
CA LYS A 626 22.08 28.12 -11.69
C LYS A 626 22.52 27.26 -12.88
N ALA A 627 21.60 26.51 -13.49
CA ALA A 627 21.89 25.63 -14.61
C ALA A 627 22.54 26.38 -15.78
N VAL A 628 22.02 27.55 -16.18
CA VAL A 628 22.56 28.32 -17.29
C VAL A 628 23.87 29.06 -16.93
N THR A 629 24.16 29.22 -15.63
CA THR A 629 25.42 29.81 -15.16
C THR A 629 26.53 28.79 -15.12
N ASP A 630 26.24 27.61 -14.56
CA ASP A 630 27.26 26.59 -14.22
C ASP A 630 27.57 25.65 -15.40
N GLY A 631 26.59 25.34 -16.28
CA GLY A 631 26.80 24.29 -17.29
C GLY A 631 26.15 24.57 -18.68
N PHE A 632 24.91 25.03 -18.72
CA PHE A 632 24.10 25.14 -19.95
C PHE A 632 24.03 26.57 -20.50
N ARG A 633 25.17 27.17 -20.76
CA ARG A 633 25.29 28.58 -21.14
C ARG A 633 24.57 28.90 -22.46
N GLU A 634 24.42 27.93 -23.34
CA GLU A 634 23.67 28.08 -24.60
C GLU A 634 22.19 28.44 -24.40
N TYR A 635 21.59 28.10 -23.29
CA TYR A 635 20.18 28.40 -22.96
C TYR A 635 20.01 29.76 -22.27
N ARG A 636 21.08 30.46 -21.94
CA ARG A 636 21.03 31.70 -21.18
C ARG A 636 20.18 32.77 -21.87
N GLN A 637 20.42 33.04 -23.15
CA GLN A 637 19.71 34.06 -23.89
C GLN A 637 18.20 33.77 -24.00
N ASP A 638 17.84 32.52 -24.25
CA ASP A 638 16.44 32.11 -24.35
C ASP A 638 15.74 32.23 -23.02
N TYR A 639 16.43 31.90 -21.90
CA TYR A 639 15.92 32.06 -20.55
C TYR A 639 15.74 33.56 -20.19
N GLU A 640 16.69 34.41 -20.51
CA GLU A 640 16.55 35.86 -20.33
C GLU A 640 15.35 36.43 -21.12
N ASN A 641 15.13 35.98 -22.35
CA ASN A 641 13.98 36.36 -23.17
C ASN A 641 12.65 35.91 -22.56
N ALA A 642 12.60 34.71 -22.00
CA ALA A 642 11.42 34.20 -21.29
C ALA A 642 11.10 35.01 -20.03
N LEU A 643 12.12 35.36 -19.23
CA LEU A 643 11.97 36.27 -18.08
C LEU A 643 11.46 37.64 -18.48
N LEU A 644 11.98 38.22 -19.54
CA LEU A 644 11.51 39.50 -20.07
C LEU A 644 10.06 39.43 -20.56
N SER A 645 9.68 38.29 -21.18
CA SER A 645 8.29 38.05 -21.61
C SER A 645 7.36 37.92 -20.40
N LEU A 646 7.76 37.23 -19.33
CA LEU A 646 7.03 37.16 -18.06
C LEU A 646 6.84 38.59 -17.48
N CYS A 647 7.89 39.35 -17.40
CA CYS A 647 7.85 40.74 -16.91
C CYS A 647 6.90 41.64 -17.72
N GLY A 648 6.69 41.34 -18.99
CA GLY A 648 5.80 42.08 -19.90
C GLY A 648 4.31 41.77 -19.75
N LYS A 649 3.93 40.71 -19.01
CA LYS A 649 2.51 40.38 -18.79
C LYS A 649 1.82 41.48 -17.98
N SER A 650 0.51 41.68 -18.24
CA SER A 650 -0.30 42.66 -17.52
C SER A 650 -0.66 42.23 -16.12
N ASP A 651 -0.99 40.94 -15.95
CA ASP A 651 -1.31 40.30 -14.69
C ASP A 651 -0.10 39.46 -14.26
N LYS A 652 0.47 39.79 -13.10
CA LYS A 652 1.66 39.11 -12.58
C LYS A 652 1.74 39.22 -11.07
N ASP A 653 2.14 38.12 -10.47
CA ASP A 653 2.42 38.03 -9.04
C ASP A 653 3.64 38.89 -8.69
N PRO A 654 3.57 39.73 -7.63
CA PRO A 654 4.64 40.63 -7.26
C PRO A 654 5.96 39.95 -6.91
N PHE A 655 5.89 38.81 -6.20
CA PHE A 655 7.08 38.05 -5.79
C PHE A 655 7.78 37.40 -6.98
N VAL A 656 7.00 36.78 -7.87
CA VAL A 656 7.53 36.15 -9.10
C VAL A 656 8.13 37.23 -10.02
N TYR A 657 7.48 38.38 -10.13
CA TYR A 657 7.99 39.51 -10.90
C TYR A 657 9.30 40.06 -10.34
N GLY A 658 9.37 40.24 -9.00
CA GLY A 658 10.59 40.64 -8.32
C GLY A 658 11.73 39.66 -8.52
N THR A 659 11.43 38.36 -8.40
CA THR A 659 12.38 37.27 -8.65
C THR A 659 12.92 37.32 -10.09
N ALA A 660 12.05 37.49 -11.09
CA ALA A 660 12.45 37.58 -12.50
C ALA A 660 13.40 38.73 -12.75
N LEU A 661 13.09 39.95 -12.24
CA LEU A 661 13.95 41.12 -12.37
C LEU A 661 15.27 40.98 -11.62
N GLY A 662 15.26 40.34 -10.46
CA GLY A 662 16.48 40.06 -9.70
C GLY A 662 17.41 39.11 -10.48
N ILE A 663 16.88 38.05 -11.08
CA ILE A 663 17.68 37.15 -11.94
C ILE A 663 18.22 37.87 -13.16
N LEU A 664 17.42 38.71 -13.83
CA LEU A 664 17.85 39.51 -14.97
C LEU A 664 18.97 40.50 -14.59
N TYR A 665 18.89 41.13 -13.42
CA TYR A 665 19.95 41.99 -12.88
C TYR A 665 21.23 41.19 -12.56
N ALA A 666 21.10 40.00 -11.94
CA ALA A 666 22.24 39.12 -11.64
C ALA A 666 22.97 38.68 -12.92
N PHE A 667 22.28 38.57 -14.05
CA PHE A 667 22.91 38.30 -15.35
C PHE A 667 23.56 39.53 -15.98
N ASP A 668 22.94 40.71 -15.85
CA ASP A 668 23.43 41.96 -16.40
C ASP A 668 23.06 43.12 -15.47
N PRO A 669 24.05 43.67 -14.71
CA PRO A 669 23.81 44.80 -13.81
C PRO A 669 23.25 46.06 -14.48
N HIS A 670 23.44 46.25 -15.80
CA HIS A 670 22.84 47.37 -16.52
C HIS A 670 21.31 47.34 -16.54
N ARG A 671 20.70 46.21 -16.30
CA ARG A 671 19.24 46.00 -16.20
C ARG A 671 18.62 46.48 -14.87
N ARG A 672 19.44 47.01 -13.93
CA ARG A 672 19.00 47.62 -12.69
C ARG A 672 17.83 48.58 -12.90
N LYS A 673 17.88 49.39 -13.98
CA LYS A 673 16.83 50.35 -14.35
C LYS A 673 15.44 49.72 -14.49
N LEU A 674 15.33 48.46 -14.91
CA LEU A 674 14.05 47.77 -14.99
C LEU A 674 13.45 47.52 -13.59
N ALA A 675 14.26 47.08 -12.63
CA ALA A 675 13.84 46.90 -11.24
C ALA A 675 13.48 48.26 -10.58
N GLU A 676 14.22 49.31 -10.83
CA GLU A 676 13.92 50.68 -10.34
C GLU A 676 12.60 51.20 -10.91
N GLN A 677 12.35 51.00 -12.21
CA GLN A 677 11.08 51.38 -12.86
C GLN A 677 9.91 50.60 -12.28
N ALA A 678 10.08 49.28 -12.05
CA ALA A 678 9.06 48.43 -11.42
C ALA A 678 8.74 48.93 -10.01
N MET A 679 9.75 49.14 -9.15
CA MET A 679 9.57 49.69 -7.81
C MET A 679 8.91 51.08 -7.82
N SER A 680 9.31 51.96 -8.73
CA SER A 680 8.67 53.28 -8.91
C SER A 680 7.19 53.18 -9.29
N SER A 681 6.78 52.09 -10.00
CA SER A 681 5.37 51.83 -10.34
C SER A 681 4.57 51.44 -9.11
N TYR A 682 5.13 50.61 -8.23
CA TYR A 682 4.52 50.27 -6.94
C TYR A 682 4.35 51.51 -6.05
N LEU A 683 5.37 52.34 -5.94
CA LEU A 683 5.31 53.59 -5.15
C LEU A 683 4.26 54.61 -5.64
N LYS A 684 3.96 54.61 -6.95
CA LYS A 684 2.98 55.54 -7.56
C LYS A 684 1.58 54.93 -7.65
N GLY A 685 1.43 53.68 -7.33
CA GLY A 685 0.14 52.95 -7.35
C GLY A 685 -0.81 53.40 -6.25
N ASP A 686 -2.01 52.85 -6.27
CA ASP A 686 -2.94 52.98 -5.15
C ASP A 686 -2.43 52.17 -3.94
N ARG A 687 -3.16 52.28 -2.79
CA ARG A 687 -2.81 51.58 -1.53
C ARG A 687 -2.53 50.09 -1.69
N ASN A 688 -3.40 49.34 -2.42
CA ASN A 688 -3.24 47.92 -2.62
C ASN A 688 -1.97 47.58 -3.43
N VAL A 689 -1.67 48.36 -4.44
CA VAL A 689 -0.45 48.24 -5.25
C VAL A 689 0.80 48.53 -4.41
N GLN A 690 0.75 49.52 -3.50
CA GLN A 690 1.88 49.86 -2.63
C GLN A 690 2.19 48.70 -1.66
N ILE A 691 1.17 48.05 -1.06
CA ILE A 691 1.32 46.86 -0.20
C ILE A 691 2.03 45.75 -0.98
N GLN A 692 1.65 45.45 -2.21
CA GLN A 692 2.30 44.48 -3.09
C GLN A 692 3.78 44.77 -3.37
N GLY A 693 4.22 46.03 -3.21
CA GLY A 693 5.63 46.44 -3.32
C GLY A 693 6.55 45.74 -2.33
N ALA A 694 6.06 45.32 -1.17
CA ALA A 694 6.81 44.54 -0.18
C ALA A 694 7.09 43.11 -0.66
N GLU A 695 6.11 42.43 -1.29
CA GLU A 695 6.28 41.11 -1.89
C GLU A 695 7.21 41.18 -3.10
N PHE A 696 7.10 42.22 -3.92
CA PHE A 696 8.01 42.44 -5.01
C PHE A 696 9.47 42.59 -4.53
N LEU A 697 9.72 43.38 -3.46
CA LEU A 697 11.04 43.51 -2.85
C LEU A 697 11.54 42.17 -2.28
N HIS A 698 10.66 41.39 -1.68
CA HIS A 698 11.00 40.05 -1.20
C HIS A 698 11.52 39.17 -2.35
N GLY A 699 10.82 39.07 -3.46
CA GLY A 699 11.27 38.32 -4.63
C GLY A 699 12.59 38.85 -5.21
N LEU A 700 12.72 40.19 -5.34
CA LEU A 700 13.89 40.84 -5.89
C LEU A 700 15.15 40.59 -5.04
N PHE A 701 15.08 40.76 -3.72
CA PHE A 701 16.22 40.59 -2.81
C PHE A 701 16.62 39.13 -2.64
N ASN A 702 15.69 38.18 -2.70
CA ASN A 702 16.01 36.76 -2.72
C ASN A 702 16.85 36.39 -3.94
N ALA A 703 16.60 37.01 -5.10
CA ALA A 703 17.33 36.76 -6.34
C ALA A 703 18.63 37.57 -6.47
N ALA A 704 18.65 38.78 -5.98
CA ALA A 704 19.75 39.73 -6.16
C ALA A 704 19.85 40.71 -4.98
N ARG A 705 20.23 40.23 -3.82
CA ARG A 705 20.37 41.05 -2.60
C ARG A 705 21.45 42.13 -2.72
N ASP A 706 22.44 41.94 -3.56
CA ASP A 706 23.50 42.90 -3.82
C ASP A 706 23.00 44.18 -4.54
N ILE A 707 21.81 44.18 -5.13
CA ILE A 707 21.18 45.33 -5.77
C ILE A 707 21.00 46.51 -4.78
N ILE A 708 20.76 46.19 -3.48
CA ILE A 708 20.61 47.24 -2.44
C ILE A 708 21.97 47.80 -1.99
N MET A 709 23.08 47.03 -2.19
CA MET A 709 24.40 47.42 -1.75
C MET A 709 25.16 48.29 -2.77
N THR A 710 24.74 48.28 -4.04
CA THR A 710 25.48 48.91 -5.13
C THR A 710 25.29 50.43 -5.13
N ASP A 711 24.14 50.91 -4.66
CA ASP A 711 23.80 52.32 -4.59
C ASP A 711 22.56 52.52 -3.68
N ASP A 712 22.40 53.75 -3.14
CA ASP A 712 21.35 54.03 -2.16
C ASP A 712 19.93 54.17 -2.75
N SER A 713 19.74 54.02 -4.06
CA SER A 713 18.43 54.26 -4.73
C SER A 713 17.35 53.29 -4.22
N PHE A 714 17.66 51.98 -4.11
CA PHE A 714 16.70 51.00 -3.59
C PHE A 714 16.43 51.21 -2.10
N ILE A 715 17.43 51.60 -1.31
CA ILE A 715 17.25 51.94 0.11
C ILE A 715 16.25 53.10 0.23
N ARG A 716 16.43 54.18 -0.56
CA ARG A 716 15.51 55.33 -0.60
C ARG A 716 14.11 54.95 -1.05
N MET A 717 13.98 54.10 -2.06
CA MET A 717 12.68 53.62 -2.53
C MET A 717 11.97 52.78 -1.50
N THR A 718 12.69 51.86 -0.83
CA THR A 718 12.15 51.02 0.25
C THR A 718 11.73 51.85 1.44
N ASP A 719 12.56 52.83 1.85
CA ASP A 719 12.24 53.81 2.87
C ASP A 719 10.99 54.62 2.53
N THR A 720 10.88 55.12 1.31
CA THR A 720 9.72 55.84 0.79
C THR A 720 8.44 54.96 0.84
N LEU A 721 8.55 53.70 0.51
CA LEU A 721 7.43 52.75 0.64
C LEU A 721 6.97 52.62 2.08
N ILE A 722 7.89 52.30 3.01
CA ILE A 722 7.58 52.10 4.42
C ILE A 722 7.00 53.35 5.07
N CYS A 723 7.61 54.51 4.83
CA CYS A 723 7.17 55.81 5.39
C CYS A 723 5.85 56.31 4.79
N GLY A 724 5.48 55.84 3.60
CA GLY A 724 4.23 56.22 2.93
C GLY A 724 2.98 55.46 3.41
N LEU A 725 3.14 54.37 4.15
CA LEU A 725 2.06 53.53 4.64
C LEU A 725 1.54 53.97 5.99
N ASP A 726 0.25 53.77 6.27
CA ASP A 726 -0.29 53.90 7.61
C ASP A 726 0.11 52.70 8.51
N TYR A 727 -0.25 52.76 9.79
CA TYR A 727 0.18 51.75 10.76
C TYR A 727 -0.36 50.33 10.43
N ASP A 728 -1.62 50.28 9.99
CA ASP A 728 -2.26 48.96 9.71
C ASP A 728 -1.63 48.33 8.44
N ASP A 729 -1.39 49.11 7.38
CA ASP A 729 -0.69 48.66 6.17
C ASP A 729 0.76 48.27 6.45
N PHE A 730 1.46 49.01 7.34
CA PHE A 730 2.80 48.67 7.77
C PHE A 730 2.84 47.30 8.47
N ILE A 731 1.87 47.00 9.35
CA ILE A 731 1.77 45.68 10.00
C ILE A 731 1.49 44.60 8.96
N GLU A 732 0.68 44.86 7.95
CA GLU A 732 0.37 43.91 6.87
C GLU A 732 1.61 43.56 6.04
N ILE A 733 2.45 44.52 5.68
CA ILE A 733 3.68 44.26 4.88
C ILE A 733 4.85 43.68 5.71
N LEU A 734 4.81 43.80 7.04
CA LEU A 734 5.92 43.45 7.92
C LEU A 734 6.43 42.02 7.75
N PRO A 735 5.59 40.97 7.60
CA PRO A 735 6.05 39.61 7.30
C PRO A 735 6.87 39.53 6.00
N SER A 736 6.37 40.08 4.91
CA SER A 736 7.04 40.09 3.60
C SER A 736 8.37 40.86 3.65
N MET A 737 8.41 41.99 4.31
CA MET A 737 9.64 42.77 4.53
C MET A 737 10.64 41.99 5.41
N LYS A 738 10.20 41.36 6.49
CA LYS A 738 11.08 40.52 7.33
C LYS A 738 11.68 39.37 6.50
N LEU A 739 10.89 38.74 5.67
CA LEU A 739 11.37 37.65 4.78
C LEU A 739 12.34 38.22 3.72
N ALA A 740 12.09 39.37 3.15
CA ALA A 740 12.98 40.04 2.19
C ALA A 740 14.40 40.28 2.76
N PHE A 741 14.49 40.64 4.03
CA PHE A 741 15.77 40.86 4.71
C PHE A 741 16.35 39.63 5.39
N SER A 742 15.60 38.56 5.52
CA SER A 742 16.08 37.33 6.16
C SER A 742 17.21 36.62 5.40
N CYS A 743 17.34 36.86 4.10
CA CYS A 743 18.40 36.33 3.25
C CYS A 743 19.74 37.11 3.37
N PHE A 744 19.77 38.26 4.06
CA PHE A 744 20.95 39.10 4.20
C PHE A 744 21.88 38.57 5.31
N THR A 745 23.17 38.64 5.05
CA THR A 745 24.18 38.31 6.08
C THR A 745 24.24 39.43 7.13
N PRO A 746 24.76 39.14 8.35
CA PRO A 746 24.93 40.19 9.36
C PRO A 746 25.71 41.43 8.88
N TYR A 747 26.69 41.22 8.01
CA TYR A 747 27.47 42.29 7.40
C TYR A 747 26.60 43.15 6.45
N GLU A 748 25.80 42.55 5.58
CA GLU A 748 24.89 43.22 4.68
C GLU A 748 23.79 44.00 5.44
N ILE A 749 23.29 43.46 6.53
CA ILE A 749 22.33 44.13 7.46
C ILE A 749 22.99 45.37 8.05
N GLN A 750 24.25 45.27 8.51
CA GLN A 750 24.97 46.42 9.08
C GLN A 750 25.21 47.51 8.03
N GLN A 751 25.58 47.16 6.80
CA GLN A 751 25.74 48.06 5.68
C GLN A 751 24.43 48.81 5.35
N THR A 752 23.32 48.05 5.25
CA THR A 752 21.97 48.57 5.01
C THR A 752 21.57 49.55 6.14
N ALA A 753 21.76 49.18 7.40
CA ALA A 753 21.49 50.04 8.54
C ALA A 753 22.32 51.32 8.51
N THR A 754 23.61 51.23 8.14
CA THR A 754 24.49 52.40 7.95
C THR A 754 24.01 53.33 6.86
N ALA A 755 23.52 52.77 5.75
CA ALA A 755 22.98 53.59 4.65
C ALA A 755 21.63 54.23 5.03
N VAL A 756 20.75 53.53 5.76
CA VAL A 756 19.50 54.10 6.29
C VAL A 756 19.81 55.21 7.31
N ALA A 757 20.77 55.01 8.22
CA ALA A 757 21.18 56.01 9.20
C ALA A 757 21.63 57.32 8.52
N LYS A 758 22.35 57.23 7.41
CA LYS A 758 22.75 58.40 6.61
C LYS A 758 21.58 59.15 6.01
N LEU A 759 20.44 58.50 5.69
CA LEU A 759 19.24 59.17 5.20
C LEU A 759 18.61 60.09 6.25
N TYR A 760 18.80 59.78 7.54
CA TYR A 760 18.19 60.48 8.67
C TYR A 760 19.19 61.28 9.53
N ASP A 761 20.43 61.43 9.05
CA ASP A 761 21.53 62.10 9.81
C ASP A 761 21.73 61.50 11.22
N ALA A 762 21.46 60.16 11.36
CA ALA A 762 21.55 59.43 12.59
C ALA A 762 22.82 58.58 12.69
N ASP A 763 23.25 58.20 13.91
CA ASP A 763 24.36 57.27 14.09
C ASP A 763 23.85 55.83 13.88
N SER A 764 24.55 55.06 13.03
CA SER A 764 24.19 53.65 12.74
C SER A 764 24.25 52.76 13.98
N THR A 765 25.03 53.13 15.01
CA THR A 765 25.12 52.42 16.30
C THR A 765 23.83 52.53 17.11
N GLU A 766 23.07 53.60 16.95
CA GLU A 766 21.76 53.76 17.64
C GLU A 766 20.66 52.92 17.06
N LEU A 767 20.74 52.59 15.76
CA LEU A 767 19.76 51.72 15.07
C LEU A 767 20.00 50.23 15.33
N LEU A 768 21.24 49.83 15.65
CA LEU A 768 21.67 48.46 15.86
C LEU A 768 21.83 48.07 17.35
N VAL A 769 21.41 48.92 18.29
CA VAL A 769 21.48 48.60 19.71
C VAL A 769 20.57 47.45 20.01
N GLU A 770 21.16 46.28 20.20
CA GLU A 770 20.50 45.16 20.85
C GLU A 770 20.01 45.64 22.24
N LYS A 771 18.70 45.93 22.35
CA LYS A 771 18.12 46.06 23.68
C LYS A 771 18.36 44.73 24.38
N PRO A 772 18.96 44.73 25.61
CA PRO A 772 19.19 43.49 26.34
C PRO A 772 17.86 42.74 26.44
N MET A 773 17.77 41.63 25.78
CA MET A 773 16.55 40.82 25.76
C MET A 773 16.30 40.33 27.19
N ASN A 774 15.14 40.71 27.75
CA ASN A 774 14.75 40.29 29.08
C ASN A 774 14.79 38.77 29.14
N GLU A 775 15.51 38.19 30.10
CA GLU A 775 15.66 36.75 30.31
C GLU A 775 14.30 36.00 30.33
N ARG A 776 13.25 36.65 30.80
CA ARG A 776 11.87 36.16 30.77
C ARG A 776 11.29 36.05 29.35
N LEU A 777 11.55 37.04 28.49
CA LEU A 777 11.12 36.98 27.07
C LEU A 777 11.89 35.94 26.30
N TYR A 778 13.18 35.75 26.60
CA TYR A 778 13.99 34.71 25.97
C TYR A 778 13.54 33.29 26.38
N SER A 779 13.24 33.07 27.68
CA SER A 779 12.72 31.79 28.14
C SER A 779 11.32 31.49 27.59
N PHE A 780 10.46 32.48 27.49
CA PHE A 780 9.12 32.37 26.91
C PHE A 780 9.18 32.08 25.41
N GLY A 781 10.07 32.73 24.65
CA GLY A 781 10.30 32.44 23.25
C GLY A 781 10.80 30.99 23.02
N ARG A 782 11.71 30.49 23.87
CA ARG A 782 12.16 29.09 23.80
C ARG A 782 11.09 28.08 24.15
N GLU A 783 10.14 28.42 25.03
CA GLU A 783 8.99 27.56 25.31
C GLU A 783 8.03 27.50 24.13
N ILE A 784 7.75 28.63 23.48
CA ILE A 784 6.95 28.69 22.25
C ILE A 784 7.62 27.89 21.13
N ASP A 785 8.94 28.07 20.90
CA ASP A 785 9.69 27.32 19.91
C ASP A 785 9.61 25.79 20.15
N LYS A 786 9.69 25.36 21.42
CA LYS A 786 9.54 23.93 21.77
C LYS A 786 8.13 23.40 21.49
N GLU A 787 7.11 24.19 21.80
CA GLU A 787 5.71 23.82 21.52
C GLU A 787 5.44 23.77 20.00
N ILE A 788 5.95 24.73 19.24
CA ILE A 788 5.85 24.74 17.76
C ILE A 788 6.57 23.53 17.15
N VAL A 789 7.80 23.24 17.60
CA VAL A 789 8.55 22.04 17.13
C VAL A 789 7.81 20.75 17.49
N LYS A 790 7.16 20.69 18.65
CA LYS A 790 6.35 19.55 19.05
C LYS A 790 5.10 19.40 18.16
N LEU A 791 4.37 20.46 17.90
CA LEU A 791 3.21 20.48 17.00
C LEU A 791 3.58 20.07 15.57
N LEU A 792 4.66 20.63 15.02
CA LEU A 792 5.15 20.27 13.69
C LEU A 792 5.65 18.82 13.63
N SER A 793 6.20 18.27 14.71
CA SER A 793 6.59 16.86 14.78
C SER A 793 5.43 15.88 15.00
N GLU A 794 4.27 16.36 15.47
CA GLU A 794 3.03 15.60 15.60
C GLU A 794 2.22 15.61 14.29
N GLU A 795 2.33 16.66 13.45
CA GLU A 795 1.73 16.71 12.12
C GLU A 795 2.52 15.92 11.03
N GLU A 796 3.80 15.60 11.27
CA GLU A 796 4.62 14.77 10.37
C GLU A 796 4.52 13.25 10.64
N LYS A 797 3.61 12.79 11.49
CA LYS A 797 3.30 11.34 11.59
C LYS A 797 2.19 11.00 10.61
N PRO A 798 2.48 10.10 9.62
CA PRO A 798 1.52 9.66 8.62
C PRO A 798 0.39 8.86 9.22
#